data_7af5ca17e63b66643311f10fad79da6b
#
_entry.id   7af5ca17e63b66643311f10fad79da6b
#
_cell.length_a   1.000
_cell.length_b   1.000
_cell.length_c   1.000
_cell.angle_alpha   90.00
_cell.angle_beta   90.00
_cell.angle_gamma   90.00
#
_symmetry.space_group_name_H-M   'P 1'
#
loop_
_entity.id
_entity.type
_entity.pdbx_description
1 polymer ?
#
loop_
_entity_poly.entity_id
_entity_poly.type
_entity_poly.pdbx_seq_one_letter_code
_entity_poly.pdbx_strand_id
1 'polypeptide(L)'
;MKRFAAFLTAFFLLLTTACSSGQQPAAEQSSGSGMVIENGMAMQIASYTDPMDLSYTNEGSELLRFIVYVETDLDTDMDGKPDLVKTVVQVPRAAAEGVYQAPVIYEARPYIAGMYAYQPALPAAGIDAFDVSAMYAQPPKRTPSDKTDTLSHAAKADPADWNYTFDNDPFGQEFMQNLTTYDYYLVRGFAVVQSAGLGTWGSEGLECCCSRAEAEAFRCIVEWLTGDRAAYTDPDSNVAIEADWCSGHVGMTGRSYAGAMAFEVAASGVEGLDTVVPVAGPSSWYDYNCSQGITSGLFGRYDFITDLASTCASRMFQDADPDLVTLYEQYLTYLRDEQIALEGNYGDFWADRDFSKTDSLRCSALIVQGLNDSNVRPKQFDLMRDAFLRCGCTVKALLHQNGHVSPANEQAGYDIMIGDHTYTELLNLWFTHELLGVDNEAAQLAPLTVQSNVDGIFYNADEWKTGNELELAACAEGEIAVSAEGADVSNPPLEAAVLKGDSTANHLLLASLDVTEPMTINGPAAVHVRAKTSDTDKGPLMLSAVMVDRSEQSFAGYDAGWDVVGYDVLQEGGVDRGEGVPPYDLAAYRQTEMNGKIVAYGSMDLRDPQAGYEPASARAAQPIEDGEWYDYTVWLQPNYYTVQPGHKLEVYVLPFCGFSADLSLEAFTPEDLASFGIDVENVVPFRRNYSFTVDCGACSVSVPVTAN
;
A
#
# COMPACT_ATOMS: atom_id res chain seq x y z
N MET A 1 39.56 38.98 -27.38
CA MET A 1 39.35 40.23 -28.14
C MET A 1 37.87 40.55 -28.15
N LYS A 2 37.55 41.70 -27.52
CA LYS A 2 36.50 42.66 -27.85
C LYS A 2 35.06 42.14 -27.95
N ARG A 3 34.19 42.47 -26.99
CA ARG A 3 33.36 43.72 -26.84
C ARG A 3 31.96 43.44 -27.39
N PHE A 4 30.79 43.75 -26.83
CA PHE A 4 30.21 44.95 -26.20
C PHE A 4 28.80 44.53 -25.69
N ALA A 5 28.05 45.07 -24.86
CA ALA A 5 27.98 46.20 -23.95
C ALA A 5 26.52 46.29 -23.47
N ALA A 6 26.39 46.76 -22.26
CA ALA A 6 25.18 47.04 -21.52
C ALA A 6 24.15 47.98 -22.21
N PHE A 7 22.87 47.84 -21.78
CA PHE A 7 21.94 48.97 -21.74
C PHE A 7 21.21 48.98 -20.39
N LEU A 8 21.59 49.97 -19.56
CA LEU A 8 20.82 50.51 -18.46
C LEU A 8 19.77 51.50 -19.02
N THR A 9 18.53 51.43 -18.56
CA THR A 9 17.69 52.65 -18.53
C THR A 9 16.86 52.66 -17.24
N ALA A 10 17.17 53.61 -16.39
CA ALA A 10 16.40 54.00 -15.20
C ALA A 10 15.14 54.75 -15.63
N PHE A 11 14.01 54.55 -14.96
CA PHE A 11 12.92 55.50 -14.99
C PHE A 11 12.38 55.78 -13.57
N PHE A 12 12.08 57.04 -13.36
CA PHE A 12 11.90 57.83 -12.13
C PHE A 12 10.66 57.47 -11.30
N LEU A 13 10.78 57.70 -9.99
CA LEU A 13 9.72 57.79 -8.98
C LEU A 13 8.57 58.70 -9.41
N LEU A 14 7.37 58.25 -9.12
CA LEU A 14 6.24 59.15 -8.80
C LEU A 14 5.57 58.63 -7.50
N LEU A 15 5.76 59.37 -6.45
CA LEU A 15 5.03 59.25 -5.18
C LEU A 15 3.56 59.67 -5.43
N THR A 16 2.64 58.75 -5.24
CA THR A 16 1.27 59.10 -4.88
C THR A 16 0.93 58.39 -3.56
N THR A 17 0.75 59.20 -2.54
CA THR A 17 0.16 58.80 -1.26
C THR A 17 -1.26 58.31 -1.49
N ALA A 18 -1.47 56.99 -1.33
CA ALA A 18 -2.78 56.44 -1.12
C ALA A 18 -2.82 55.82 0.28
N CYS A 19 -3.85 56.17 1.04
CA CYS A 19 -4.10 55.67 2.38
C CYS A 19 -4.06 54.16 2.44
N SER A 20 -3.15 53.63 3.24
CA SER A 20 -3.16 52.23 3.65
C SER A 20 -4.33 52.02 4.61
N SER A 21 -5.39 51.41 4.13
CA SER A 21 -6.25 50.59 4.99
C SER A 21 -5.42 49.42 5.46
N GLY A 22 -4.97 49.45 6.70
CA GLY A 22 -4.31 48.33 7.33
C GLY A 22 -5.26 47.14 7.32
N GLN A 23 -4.92 46.12 6.54
CA GLN A 23 -5.35 44.77 6.86
C GLN A 23 -4.62 44.38 8.15
N GLN A 24 -5.37 44.28 9.23
CA GLN A 24 -4.90 43.52 10.39
C GLN A 24 -4.51 42.12 9.92
N PRO A 25 -3.38 41.56 10.42
CA PRO A 25 -3.12 40.13 10.24
C PRO A 25 -4.35 39.37 10.75
N ALA A 26 -4.74 38.36 10.01
CA ALA A 26 -5.83 37.46 10.39
C ALA A 26 -5.58 37.03 11.85
N ALA A 27 -6.60 37.20 12.67
CA ALA A 27 -6.52 36.82 14.08
C ALA A 27 -6.13 35.35 14.17
N GLU A 28 -5.06 35.05 14.92
CA GLU A 28 -4.73 33.73 15.40
C GLU A 28 -6.01 33.10 15.95
N GLN A 29 -6.52 32.07 15.28
CA GLN A 29 -7.49 31.17 15.87
C GLN A 29 -6.71 30.34 16.88
N SER A 30 -6.66 30.78 18.15
CA SER A 30 -6.29 29.89 19.23
C SER A 30 -7.36 28.78 19.25
N SER A 31 -7.08 27.63 18.63
CA SER A 31 -7.84 26.44 18.94
C SER A 31 -7.71 26.24 20.45
N GLY A 32 -8.78 25.92 21.17
CA GLY A 32 -8.74 25.60 22.61
C GLY A 32 -7.94 24.34 22.93
N SER A 33 -7.15 23.85 21.97
CA SER A 33 -6.39 22.59 21.98
C SER A 33 -5.00 22.69 22.62
N GLY A 34 -4.47 23.87 22.92
CA GLY A 34 -3.08 24.04 23.37
C GLY A 34 -2.02 23.91 22.26
N MET A 35 -2.42 23.54 21.05
CA MET A 35 -1.56 23.53 19.85
C MET A 35 -1.53 24.90 19.19
N VAL A 36 -0.44 25.22 18.50
CA VAL A 36 -0.27 26.46 17.73
C VAL A 36 -0.54 26.17 16.26
N ILE A 37 -1.47 26.91 15.66
CA ILE A 37 -1.83 26.76 14.25
C ILE A 37 -1.51 28.08 13.51
N GLU A 38 -0.69 27.98 12.46
CA GLU A 38 -0.37 29.09 11.56
C GLU A 38 -0.55 28.65 10.11
N ASN A 39 -1.17 29.48 9.30
CA ASN A 39 -1.47 29.16 7.88
C ASN A 39 -2.17 27.81 7.69
N GLY A 40 -3.01 27.39 8.65
CA GLY A 40 -3.74 26.15 8.59
C GLY A 40 -2.96 24.90 8.99
N MET A 41 -1.70 25.01 9.35
CA MET A 41 -0.82 23.92 9.77
C MET A 41 -0.49 23.98 11.26
N ALA A 42 -0.31 22.84 11.88
CA ALA A 42 0.23 22.74 13.23
C ALA A 42 1.72 23.10 13.24
N MET A 43 2.10 23.99 14.16
CA MET A 43 3.46 24.48 14.33
C MET A 43 4.18 23.78 15.48
N GLN A 44 5.50 23.76 15.45
CA GLN A 44 6.30 23.12 16.50
C GLN A 44 6.06 23.78 17.87
N ILE A 45 5.75 22.96 18.86
CA ILE A 45 5.52 23.37 20.26
C ILE A 45 6.40 22.61 21.25
N ALA A 46 7.08 21.54 20.83
CA ALA A 46 7.96 20.75 21.68
C ALA A 46 9.37 20.67 21.10
N SER A 47 10.36 20.65 21.97
CA SER A 47 11.75 20.43 21.59
C SER A 47 11.96 18.98 21.15
N TYR A 48 12.64 18.80 20.04
CA TYR A 48 12.97 17.47 19.53
C TYR A 48 13.96 16.75 20.44
N THR A 49 13.74 15.47 20.62
CA THR A 49 14.70 14.54 21.24
C THR A 49 14.75 13.26 20.42
N ASP A 50 15.93 12.93 19.94
CA ASP A 50 16.17 11.74 19.13
C ASP A 50 15.88 10.46 19.96
N PRO A 51 14.93 9.61 19.58
CA PRO A 51 14.67 8.35 20.27
C PRO A 51 15.82 7.36 20.16
N MET A 52 16.68 7.51 19.15
CA MET A 52 17.85 6.66 18.94
C MET A 52 19.04 7.05 19.81
N ASP A 53 18.99 8.19 20.52
CA ASP A 53 20.01 8.56 21.49
C ASP A 53 19.89 7.67 22.74
N LEU A 54 20.88 6.83 22.97
CA LEU A 54 20.94 5.92 24.14
C LEU A 54 20.91 6.66 25.49
N SER A 55 21.19 7.97 25.50
CA SER A 55 21.06 8.79 26.71
C SER A 55 19.67 9.37 26.94
N TYR A 56 18.74 9.17 25.99
CA TYR A 56 17.36 9.63 26.10
C TYR A 56 16.68 9.12 27.37
N THR A 57 16.00 10.01 28.05
CA THR A 57 15.13 9.68 29.18
C THR A 57 13.83 10.48 29.12
N ASN A 58 12.71 9.86 29.49
CA ASN A 58 11.44 10.56 29.59
C ASN A 58 11.48 11.72 30.59
N GLU A 59 12.25 11.61 31.68
CA GLU A 59 12.33 12.63 32.73
C GLU A 59 12.84 14.00 32.22
N GLY A 60 13.79 14.00 31.30
CA GLY A 60 14.42 15.22 30.77
C GLY A 60 13.87 15.70 29.44
N SER A 61 12.91 14.99 28.82
CA SER A 61 12.42 15.27 27.47
C SER A 61 11.07 15.95 27.44
N GLU A 62 10.80 16.76 26.41
CA GLU A 62 9.46 17.27 26.10
C GLU A 62 8.65 16.28 25.27
N LEU A 63 9.27 15.23 24.75
CA LEU A 63 8.64 14.11 24.07
C LEU A 63 8.79 12.87 24.94
N LEU A 64 7.67 12.24 25.29
CA LEU A 64 7.64 11.05 26.12
C LEU A 64 7.35 9.83 25.24
N ARG A 65 7.98 8.70 25.54
CA ARG A 65 7.85 7.46 24.78
C ARG A 65 7.66 6.27 25.73
N PHE A 66 6.62 5.48 25.49
CA PHE A 66 6.20 4.39 26.35
C PHE A 66 5.79 3.16 25.54
N ILE A 67 5.88 1.99 26.16
CA ILE A 67 5.29 0.76 25.64
C ILE A 67 4.06 0.44 26.51
N VAL A 68 2.95 0.14 25.85
CA VAL A 68 1.70 -0.33 26.46
C VAL A 68 1.21 -1.58 25.75
N TYR A 69 0.30 -2.31 26.36
CA TYR A 69 -0.25 -3.56 25.86
C TYR A 69 -1.78 -3.45 25.79
N VAL A 70 -2.32 -3.37 24.58
CA VAL A 70 -3.75 -3.16 24.36
C VAL A 70 -4.46 -4.51 24.27
N GLU A 71 -5.53 -4.68 25.09
CA GLU A 71 -6.34 -5.90 25.11
C GLU A 71 -7.22 -5.99 23.86
N THR A 72 -7.19 -7.12 23.16
CA THR A 72 -8.09 -7.43 22.06
C THR A 72 -9.36 -8.14 22.50
N ASP A 73 -10.24 -8.50 21.57
CA ASP A 73 -11.37 -9.41 21.78
C ASP A 73 -11.03 -10.85 21.34
N LEU A 74 -9.79 -11.10 20.93
CA LEU A 74 -9.32 -12.31 20.32
C LEU A 74 -8.53 -13.18 21.29
N ASP A 75 -8.50 -14.47 21.02
CA ASP A 75 -7.67 -15.50 21.68
C ASP A 75 -7.13 -16.39 20.55
N THR A 76 -6.19 -15.84 19.78
CA THR A 76 -5.72 -16.50 18.55
C THR A 76 -4.74 -17.62 18.84
N ASP A 77 -4.05 -17.58 19.98
CA ASP A 77 -3.18 -18.66 20.47
C ASP A 77 -3.89 -19.68 21.36
N MET A 78 -5.22 -19.51 21.57
CA MET A 78 -6.11 -20.45 22.26
C MET A 78 -5.69 -20.76 23.71
N ASP A 79 -5.07 -19.80 24.41
CA ASP A 79 -4.67 -19.93 25.82
C ASP A 79 -5.81 -19.62 26.82
N GLY A 80 -6.96 -19.17 26.31
CA GLY A 80 -8.16 -18.81 27.08
C GLY A 80 -8.16 -17.40 27.65
N LYS A 81 -7.25 -16.52 27.16
CA LYS A 81 -7.15 -15.11 27.52
C LYS A 81 -7.23 -14.22 26.28
N PRO A 82 -7.64 -12.95 26.44
CA PRO A 82 -7.53 -11.99 25.35
C PRO A 82 -6.07 -11.72 25.00
N ASP A 83 -5.75 -11.77 23.71
CA ASP A 83 -4.43 -11.41 23.20
C ASP A 83 -4.11 -9.94 23.48
N LEU A 84 -2.88 -9.64 23.84
CA LEU A 84 -2.36 -8.30 24.02
C LEU A 84 -1.48 -7.86 22.87
N VAL A 85 -1.72 -6.66 22.38
CA VAL A 85 -0.93 -6.06 21.29
C VAL A 85 0.04 -5.03 21.86
N LYS A 86 1.33 -5.24 21.64
CA LYS A 86 2.39 -4.31 22.01
C LYS A 86 2.30 -3.04 21.17
N THR A 87 2.24 -1.91 21.85
CA THR A 87 2.02 -0.60 21.22
C THR A 87 2.98 0.43 21.81
N VAL A 88 3.68 1.15 20.95
CA VAL A 88 4.50 2.31 21.34
C VAL A 88 3.65 3.57 21.27
N VAL A 89 3.71 4.35 22.32
CA VAL A 89 3.09 5.67 22.44
C VAL A 89 4.17 6.72 22.54
N GLN A 90 4.14 7.67 21.61
CA GLN A 90 4.98 8.86 21.64
C GLN A 90 4.06 10.08 21.80
N VAL A 91 4.24 10.84 22.84
CA VAL A 91 3.33 11.94 23.18
C VAL A 91 4.08 13.17 23.69
N PRO A 92 3.72 14.39 23.29
CA PRO A 92 4.28 15.60 23.90
C PRO A 92 3.98 15.63 25.40
N ARG A 93 4.99 15.99 26.22
CA ARG A 93 4.85 16.10 27.68
C ARG A 93 3.67 16.96 28.09
N ALA A 94 3.43 18.08 27.42
CA ALA A 94 2.33 18.96 27.72
C ALA A 94 0.96 18.26 27.60
N ALA A 95 0.80 17.36 26.64
CA ALA A 95 -0.41 16.55 26.54
C ALA A 95 -0.48 15.49 27.65
N ALA A 96 0.60 14.76 27.92
CA ALA A 96 0.66 13.77 28.99
C ALA A 96 0.42 14.39 30.38
N GLU A 97 0.74 15.66 30.59
CA GLU A 97 0.50 16.43 31.81
C GLU A 97 -0.88 17.12 31.83
N GLY A 98 -1.71 16.90 30.81
CA GLY A 98 -3.08 17.43 30.75
C GLY A 98 -3.19 18.92 30.41
N VAL A 99 -2.17 19.54 29.83
CA VAL A 99 -2.24 20.92 29.34
C VAL A 99 -3.21 21.03 28.16
N TYR A 100 -3.25 19.99 27.31
CA TYR A 100 -4.21 19.81 26.25
C TYR A 100 -4.37 18.30 25.97
N GLN A 101 -5.36 17.91 25.17
CA GLN A 101 -5.49 16.57 24.67
C GLN A 101 -4.99 16.52 23.21
N ALA A 102 -4.05 15.61 22.92
CA ALA A 102 -3.43 15.48 21.62
C ALA A 102 -4.27 14.68 20.65
N PRO A 103 -4.47 15.13 19.41
CA PRO A 103 -4.93 14.24 18.33
C PRO A 103 -3.85 13.22 18.00
N VAL A 104 -4.26 12.06 17.52
CA VAL A 104 -3.36 10.92 17.32
C VAL A 104 -3.15 10.64 15.84
N ILE A 105 -1.88 10.44 15.45
CA ILE A 105 -1.50 9.78 14.21
C ILE A 105 -1.09 8.35 14.57
N TYR A 106 -1.82 7.38 14.03
CA TYR A 106 -1.64 5.97 14.34
C TYR A 106 -1.15 5.21 13.11
N GLU A 107 -0.10 4.41 13.29
CA GLU A 107 0.38 3.43 12.32
C GLU A 107 0.27 2.03 12.90
N ALA A 108 -0.52 1.17 12.28
CA ALA A 108 -0.56 -0.27 12.53
C ALA A 108 0.33 -0.97 11.51
N ARG A 109 1.41 -1.61 11.98
CA ARG A 109 2.35 -2.30 11.09
C ARG A 109 2.66 -3.67 11.63
N PRO A 110 2.12 -4.75 11.07
CA PRO A 110 2.24 -6.11 11.61
C PRO A 110 3.68 -6.53 11.92
N TYR A 111 4.63 -6.12 11.09
CA TYR A 111 6.05 -6.50 11.22
C TYR A 111 6.95 -5.40 11.83
N ILE A 112 6.41 -4.34 12.41
CA ILE A 112 7.26 -3.24 12.96
C ILE A 112 8.17 -3.73 14.10
N ALA A 113 7.77 -4.78 14.80
CA ALA A 113 8.57 -5.39 15.86
C ALA A 113 9.63 -6.37 15.37
N GLY A 114 9.89 -6.43 14.08
CA GLY A 114 10.88 -7.25 13.41
C GLY A 114 10.26 -8.27 12.45
N MET A 115 10.97 -8.50 11.35
CA MET A 115 10.64 -9.55 10.37
C MET A 115 11.65 -10.68 10.53
N TYR A 116 11.15 -11.89 10.49
CA TYR A 116 12.00 -13.06 10.39
C TYR A 116 11.27 -14.17 9.65
N ALA A 117 11.96 -14.78 8.70
CA ALA A 117 11.46 -15.98 8.05
C ALA A 117 11.48 -17.16 9.04
N TYR A 118 10.42 -17.32 9.82
CA TYR A 118 10.18 -18.55 10.54
C TYR A 118 9.77 -19.60 9.51
N GLN A 119 10.65 -20.55 9.25
CA GLN A 119 10.31 -21.71 8.41
C GLN A 119 10.16 -22.92 9.32
N PRO A 120 8.95 -23.17 9.87
CA PRO A 120 8.69 -24.44 10.51
C PRO A 120 8.82 -25.53 9.44
N ALA A 121 9.38 -26.66 9.81
CA ALA A 121 9.19 -27.85 9.01
C ALA A 121 7.68 -28.06 8.93
N LEU A 122 7.07 -27.75 7.77
CA LEU A 122 5.65 -27.98 7.57
C LEU A 122 5.36 -29.45 7.90
N PRO A 123 4.40 -29.73 8.81
CA PRO A 123 4.23 -31.05 9.34
C PRO A 123 3.92 -32.06 8.26
N ALA A 124 4.49 -33.25 8.37
CA ALA A 124 4.10 -34.38 7.57
C ALA A 124 2.62 -34.70 7.78
N ALA A 125 1.93 -35.09 6.72
CA ALA A 125 0.49 -35.39 6.68
C ALA A 125 -0.02 -36.09 7.95
N GLY A 126 -1.05 -35.57 8.60
CA GLY A 126 -1.72 -36.16 9.76
C GLY A 126 -1.89 -35.23 10.96
N ILE A 127 -1.72 -33.93 10.79
CA ILE A 127 -2.02 -32.94 11.82
C ILE A 127 -3.53 -32.68 11.84
N ASP A 128 -4.07 -32.50 13.05
CA ASP A 128 -5.45 -32.06 13.24
C ASP A 128 -5.67 -30.72 12.50
N ALA A 129 -6.82 -30.59 11.83
CA ALA A 129 -7.17 -29.39 11.10
C ALA A 129 -7.25 -28.20 12.06
N PHE A 130 -6.67 -27.08 11.67
CA PHE A 130 -6.77 -25.83 12.42
C PHE A 130 -8.22 -25.32 12.40
N ASP A 131 -8.76 -25.02 13.57
CA ASP A 131 -10.11 -24.43 13.69
C ASP A 131 -10.02 -22.90 13.69
N VAL A 132 -10.12 -22.33 12.50
CA VAL A 132 -10.12 -20.86 12.29
C VAL A 132 -11.21 -20.16 13.11
N SER A 133 -12.33 -20.82 13.38
CA SER A 133 -13.42 -20.20 14.15
C SER A 133 -13.07 -20.00 15.62
N ALA A 134 -12.12 -20.78 16.14
CA ALA A 134 -11.65 -20.64 17.51
C ALA A 134 -10.89 -19.33 17.74
N MET A 135 -10.20 -18.80 16.70
CA MET A 135 -9.51 -17.50 16.79
C MET A 135 -10.44 -16.33 17.11
N TYR A 136 -11.71 -16.45 16.72
CA TYR A 136 -12.75 -15.44 16.96
C TYR A 136 -13.58 -15.75 18.22
N ALA A 137 -13.21 -16.76 18.99
CA ALA A 137 -13.83 -17.01 20.29
C ALA A 137 -13.49 -15.85 21.24
N GLN A 138 -14.51 -15.20 21.78
CA GLN A 138 -14.30 -14.08 22.69
C GLN A 138 -13.98 -14.61 24.09
N PRO A 139 -12.73 -14.52 24.54
CA PRO A 139 -12.36 -14.96 25.87
C PRO A 139 -12.90 -13.99 26.94
N PRO A 140 -12.95 -14.41 28.21
CA PRO A 140 -13.28 -13.50 29.29
C PRO A 140 -12.26 -12.35 29.36
N LYS A 141 -12.74 -11.11 29.43
CA LYS A 141 -11.87 -9.93 29.60
C LYS A 141 -10.94 -10.10 30.81
N ARG A 142 -9.71 -9.59 30.70
CA ARG A 142 -8.79 -9.53 31.84
C ARG A 142 -9.39 -8.64 32.94
N THR A 143 -9.14 -8.99 34.16
CA THR A 143 -9.59 -8.18 35.31
C THR A 143 -8.46 -7.22 35.66
N PRO A 144 -8.63 -5.89 35.48
CA PRO A 144 -7.65 -4.92 35.88
C PRO A 144 -7.34 -5.05 37.39
N SER A 145 -6.10 -4.82 37.79
CA SER A 145 -5.72 -4.69 39.17
C SER A 145 -6.43 -3.45 39.77
N ASP A 146 -6.50 -3.37 41.11
CA ASP A 146 -7.08 -2.20 41.80
C ASP A 146 -6.29 -0.89 41.58
N LYS A 147 -5.25 -0.93 40.75
CA LYS A 147 -4.41 0.20 40.39
C LYS A 147 -4.64 0.55 38.95
N THR A 148 -5.25 1.69 38.72
CA THR A 148 -5.18 2.38 37.41
C THR A 148 -3.96 3.27 37.46
N ASP A 149 -3.15 3.22 36.43
CA ASP A 149 -1.94 4.02 36.39
C ASP A 149 -1.92 5.03 35.26
N THR A 150 -1.04 5.99 35.41
CA THR A 150 -0.68 6.94 34.34
C THR A 150 0.53 6.40 33.61
N LEU A 151 0.90 7.06 32.49
CA LEU A 151 2.09 6.72 31.72
C LEU A 151 3.38 6.62 32.55
N SER A 152 3.40 7.16 33.78
CA SER A 152 4.59 7.15 34.64
C SER A 152 5.10 5.76 35.03
N HIS A 153 4.28 4.72 34.93
CA HIS A 153 4.66 3.34 35.24
C HIS A 153 4.83 2.44 34.01
N ALA A 154 4.44 2.92 32.84
CA ALA A 154 4.72 2.21 31.61
C ALA A 154 6.24 2.18 31.33
N ALA A 155 6.71 1.11 30.74
CA ALA A 155 8.10 1.00 30.34
C ALA A 155 8.48 2.08 29.32
N LYS A 156 9.67 2.67 29.46
CA LYS A 156 10.22 3.54 28.43
C LYS A 156 10.39 2.74 27.14
N ALA A 157 9.97 3.31 26.00
CA ALA A 157 10.24 2.73 24.71
C ALA A 157 11.69 3.01 24.30
N ASP A 158 12.52 1.98 24.33
CA ASP A 158 13.86 1.97 23.76
C ASP A 158 13.84 1.30 22.39
N PRO A 159 14.68 1.71 21.42
CA PRO A 159 14.78 1.00 20.15
C PRO A 159 15.05 -0.50 20.30
N ALA A 160 15.90 -0.89 21.26
CA ALA A 160 16.21 -2.29 21.54
C ALA A 160 15.05 -3.08 22.13
N ASP A 161 14.14 -2.42 22.85
CA ASP A 161 12.97 -3.06 23.46
C ASP A 161 11.78 -3.09 22.50
N TRP A 162 11.79 -2.21 21.50
CA TRP A 162 10.72 -2.07 20.54
C TRP A 162 10.77 -3.14 19.45
N ASN A 163 11.95 -3.45 18.97
CA ASN A 163 12.15 -4.28 17.81
C ASN A 163 13.10 -5.45 18.11
N TYR A 164 12.78 -6.62 17.56
CA TYR A 164 13.66 -7.76 17.58
C TYR A 164 14.68 -7.63 16.45
N THR A 165 15.97 -7.57 16.79
CA THR A 165 17.05 -7.53 15.82
C THR A 165 17.91 -8.79 15.93
N PHE A 166 18.07 -9.51 14.82
CA PHE A 166 19.11 -10.52 14.71
C PHE A 166 20.46 -9.86 14.40
N ASP A 167 21.54 -10.46 14.89
CA ASP A 167 22.92 -10.04 14.56
C ASP A 167 23.22 -10.00 13.06
N ASN A 168 22.38 -10.60 12.22
CA ASN A 168 22.53 -10.67 10.76
C ASN A 168 21.25 -10.31 10.01
N ASP A 169 20.26 -9.69 10.65
CA ASP A 169 19.05 -9.24 9.98
C ASP A 169 19.33 -7.93 9.23
N PRO A 170 19.36 -7.93 7.89
CA PRO A 170 19.57 -6.71 7.11
C PRO A 170 18.39 -5.72 7.25
N PHE A 171 17.22 -6.17 7.69
CA PHE A 171 16.01 -5.35 7.87
C PHE A 171 15.84 -4.85 9.31
N GLY A 172 16.44 -5.49 10.33
CA GLY A 172 16.23 -5.15 11.73
C GLY A 172 16.60 -3.72 12.10
N GLN A 173 17.66 -3.17 11.49
CA GLN A 173 18.06 -1.79 11.72
C GLN A 173 17.10 -0.78 11.07
N GLU A 174 16.49 -1.11 9.95
CA GLU A 174 15.51 -0.24 9.28
C GLU A 174 14.26 -0.06 10.14
N PHE A 175 13.79 -1.12 10.80
CA PHE A 175 12.60 -1.04 11.66
C PHE A 175 12.82 -0.26 12.94
N MET A 176 14.02 -0.23 13.50
CA MET A 176 14.34 0.63 14.64
C MET A 176 14.18 2.12 14.33
N GLN A 177 14.42 2.52 13.09
CA GLN A 177 14.25 3.91 12.63
C GLN A 177 12.78 4.32 12.51
N ASN A 178 11.84 3.38 12.53
CA ASN A 178 10.40 3.70 12.42
C ASN A 178 9.89 4.56 13.58
N LEU A 179 10.56 4.60 14.73
CA LEU A 179 10.22 5.50 15.82
C LEU A 179 10.38 6.99 15.42
N THR A 180 11.18 7.31 14.42
CA THR A 180 11.45 8.69 13.97
C THR A 180 10.59 9.12 12.78
N THR A 181 9.83 8.20 12.19
CA THR A 181 9.05 8.46 10.96
C THR A 181 8.14 9.67 11.09
N TYR A 182 7.47 9.80 12.22
CA TYR A 182 6.45 10.84 12.46
C TYR A 182 6.91 11.97 13.38
N ASP A 183 8.21 12.13 13.60
CA ASP A 183 8.79 13.15 14.49
C ASP A 183 8.35 14.58 14.09
N TYR A 184 8.16 14.82 12.79
CA TYR A 184 7.63 16.10 12.29
C TYR A 184 6.29 16.48 12.94
N TYR A 185 5.38 15.52 13.09
CA TYR A 185 4.05 15.72 13.68
C TYR A 185 4.12 15.72 15.21
N LEU A 186 4.95 14.86 15.76
CA LEU A 186 5.13 14.72 17.22
C LEU A 186 5.60 16.04 17.86
N VAL A 187 6.60 16.71 17.27
CA VAL A 187 7.05 18.03 17.79
C VAL A 187 6.01 19.13 17.61
N ARG A 188 5.00 18.91 16.75
CA ARG A 188 3.91 19.86 16.47
C ARG A 188 2.66 19.64 17.31
N GLY A 189 2.71 18.71 18.26
CA GLY A 189 1.64 18.51 19.23
C GLY A 189 0.71 17.33 18.95
N PHE A 190 0.88 16.61 17.86
CA PHE A 190 0.21 15.32 17.68
C PHE A 190 0.86 14.27 18.58
N ALA A 191 0.09 13.32 19.08
CA ALA A 191 0.65 12.09 19.58
C ALA A 191 0.85 11.10 18.41
N VAL A 192 1.86 10.26 18.51
CA VAL A 192 2.17 9.21 17.52
C VAL A 192 2.06 7.87 18.20
N VAL A 193 1.24 6.99 17.65
CA VAL A 193 1.03 5.64 18.15
C VAL A 193 1.42 4.64 17.06
N GLN A 194 2.21 3.65 17.43
CA GLN A 194 2.65 2.60 16.51
C GLN A 194 2.47 1.24 17.18
N SER A 195 1.72 0.35 16.54
CA SER A 195 1.47 -0.98 17.10
C SER A 195 2.12 -2.09 16.30
N ALA A 196 2.62 -3.09 17.00
CA ALA A 196 3.02 -4.36 16.44
C ALA A 196 1.80 -5.25 16.15
N GLY A 197 1.95 -6.27 15.30
CA GLY A 197 0.89 -7.24 15.01
C GLY A 197 0.74 -8.31 16.10
N LEU A 198 -0.35 -9.06 16.07
CA LEU A 198 -0.49 -10.31 16.78
C LEU A 198 0.63 -11.28 16.40
N GLY A 199 1.09 -12.11 17.31
CA GLY A 199 2.14 -13.09 17.04
C GLY A 199 3.51 -12.51 16.68
N THR A 200 3.70 -11.20 16.85
CA THR A 200 4.99 -10.53 16.64
C THR A 200 5.72 -10.28 17.96
N TRP A 201 6.98 -9.86 17.91
CA TRP A 201 7.81 -9.67 19.10
C TRP A 201 7.19 -8.75 20.14
N GLY A 202 6.90 -9.33 21.30
CA GLY A 202 6.30 -8.65 22.44
C GLY A 202 4.78 -8.59 22.46
N SER A 203 4.08 -8.99 21.40
CA SER A 203 2.64 -9.20 21.39
C SER A 203 2.29 -10.65 21.70
N GLU A 204 1.07 -10.90 22.16
CA GLU A 204 0.47 -12.24 22.33
C GLU A 204 -0.23 -12.67 21.02
N GLY A 205 -0.82 -13.86 21.02
CA GLY A 205 -1.57 -14.40 19.90
C GLY A 205 -0.70 -14.99 18.77
N LEU A 206 -1.34 -15.31 17.67
CA LEU A 206 -0.73 -15.79 16.41
C LEU A 206 -0.71 -14.69 15.37
N GLU A 207 0.31 -14.68 14.52
CA GLU A 207 0.34 -13.83 13.34
C GLU A 207 -0.75 -14.27 12.35
N CYS A 208 -1.79 -13.45 12.22
CA CYS A 208 -3.01 -13.78 11.48
C CYS A 208 -3.06 -13.25 10.05
N CYS A 209 -1.99 -12.82 9.54
CA CYS A 209 -1.66 -12.21 8.27
C CYS A 209 -2.84 -11.84 7.36
N CYS A 210 -3.05 -10.54 7.18
CA CYS A 210 -4.02 -9.98 6.24
C CYS A 210 -5.49 -10.35 6.51
N SER A 211 -5.81 -10.93 7.66
CA SER A 211 -7.15 -11.42 7.98
C SER A 211 -7.98 -10.41 8.74
N ARG A 212 -9.28 -10.68 8.82
CA ARG A 212 -10.18 -9.90 9.67
C ARG A 212 -9.75 -9.91 11.14
N ALA A 213 -9.15 -11.00 11.65
CA ALA A 213 -8.64 -11.05 13.02
C ALA A 213 -7.53 -10.03 13.26
N GLU A 214 -6.63 -9.86 12.30
CA GLU A 214 -5.57 -8.87 12.39
C GLU A 214 -6.13 -7.43 12.39
N ALA A 215 -7.03 -7.11 11.46
CA ALA A 215 -7.72 -5.82 11.42
C ALA A 215 -8.49 -5.54 12.73
N GLU A 216 -9.11 -6.56 13.31
CA GLU A 216 -9.82 -6.50 14.59
C GLU A 216 -8.89 -6.16 15.76
N ALA A 217 -7.70 -6.76 15.79
CA ALA A 217 -6.69 -6.44 16.81
C ALA A 217 -6.26 -4.97 16.73
N PHE A 218 -6.02 -4.44 15.54
CA PHE A 218 -5.63 -3.03 15.37
C PHE A 218 -6.79 -2.05 15.63
N ARG A 219 -8.03 -2.45 15.35
CA ARG A 219 -9.23 -1.70 15.72
C ARG A 219 -9.26 -1.46 17.24
N CYS A 220 -8.86 -2.44 18.05
CA CYS A 220 -8.85 -2.34 19.49
C CYS A 220 -7.95 -1.22 20.03
N ILE A 221 -6.89 -0.86 19.28
CA ILE A 221 -6.03 0.28 19.65
C ILE A 221 -6.79 1.61 19.50
N VAL A 222 -7.59 1.78 18.42
CA VAL A 222 -8.44 2.96 18.27
C VAL A 222 -9.44 3.06 19.41
N GLU A 223 -10.07 1.95 19.82
CA GLU A 223 -11.00 1.93 20.95
C GLU A 223 -10.30 2.26 22.29
N TRP A 224 -9.06 1.83 22.50
CA TRP A 224 -8.30 2.25 23.67
C TRP A 224 -8.01 3.75 23.67
N LEU A 225 -7.64 4.31 22.52
CA LEU A 225 -7.37 5.75 22.38
C LEU A 225 -8.63 6.60 22.62
N THR A 226 -9.81 6.04 22.37
CA THR A 226 -11.10 6.71 22.61
C THR A 226 -11.70 6.40 24.00
N GLY A 227 -11.05 5.52 24.79
CA GLY A 227 -11.46 5.21 26.17
C GLY A 227 -12.43 4.04 26.31
N ASP A 228 -12.70 3.32 25.21
CA ASP A 228 -13.68 2.21 25.19
C ASP A 228 -13.03 0.82 25.44
N ARG A 229 -11.71 0.76 25.65
CA ARG A 229 -10.96 -0.47 25.79
C ARG A 229 -9.85 -0.38 26.83
N ALA A 230 -9.51 -1.52 27.44
CA ALA A 230 -8.41 -1.64 28.38
C ALA A 230 -7.07 -1.76 27.68
N ALA A 231 -6.04 -1.16 28.28
CA ALA A 231 -4.65 -1.47 28.00
C ALA A 231 -3.89 -1.56 29.32
N TYR A 232 -2.72 -2.16 29.29
CA TYR A 232 -1.92 -2.45 30.50
C TYR A 232 -0.49 -1.95 30.33
N THR A 233 0.16 -1.67 31.47
CA THR A 233 1.57 -1.21 31.51
C THR A 233 2.56 -2.32 31.19
N ASP A 234 2.16 -3.57 31.39
CA ASP A 234 2.91 -4.79 31.07
C ASP A 234 1.95 -6.00 30.93
N PRO A 235 2.39 -7.12 30.32
CA PRO A 235 1.51 -8.26 30.05
C PRO A 235 1.00 -9.00 31.30
N ASP A 236 1.72 -8.90 32.44
CA ASP A 236 1.54 -9.78 33.59
C ASP A 236 0.76 -9.13 34.75
N SER A 237 0.96 -7.82 34.96
CA SER A 237 0.47 -7.16 36.21
C SER A 237 -0.99 -6.79 36.17
N ASN A 238 -1.62 -6.73 34.99
CA ASN A 238 -2.95 -6.17 34.76
C ASN A 238 -3.12 -4.75 35.35
N VAL A 239 -2.04 -3.96 35.45
CA VAL A 239 -2.14 -2.54 35.81
C VAL A 239 -2.64 -1.77 34.63
N ALA A 240 -3.89 -1.33 34.66
CA ALA A 240 -4.53 -0.63 33.57
C ALA A 240 -3.91 0.75 33.36
N ILE A 241 -3.88 1.18 32.07
CA ILE A 241 -3.44 2.50 31.66
C ILE A 241 -4.46 3.12 30.69
N GLU A 242 -4.86 4.34 30.95
CA GLU A 242 -5.82 5.08 30.14
C GLU A 242 -5.10 6.07 29.22
N ALA A 243 -5.70 6.34 28.05
CA ALA A 243 -5.20 7.33 27.10
C ALA A 243 -5.83 8.71 27.37
N ASP A 244 -5.80 9.20 28.61
CA ASP A 244 -6.40 10.48 29.05
C ASP A 244 -5.77 11.71 28.38
N TRP A 245 -4.58 11.55 27.83
CA TRP A 245 -3.87 12.53 26.99
C TRP A 245 -4.40 12.64 25.56
N CYS A 246 -5.19 11.66 25.10
CA CYS A 246 -5.76 11.62 23.75
C CYS A 246 -7.02 12.49 23.64
N SER A 247 -7.20 13.19 22.54
CA SER A 247 -8.40 14.00 22.27
C SER A 247 -9.62 13.15 21.86
N GLY A 248 -9.43 11.86 21.60
CA GLY A 248 -10.45 10.99 21.00
C GLY A 248 -10.53 11.11 19.47
N HIS A 249 -9.67 11.90 18.84
CA HIS A 249 -9.56 12.06 17.40
C HIS A 249 -8.34 11.33 16.88
N VAL A 250 -8.54 10.31 16.04
CA VAL A 250 -7.49 9.44 15.51
C VAL A 250 -7.48 9.51 13.98
N GLY A 251 -6.28 9.74 13.42
CA GLY A 251 -6.01 9.55 12.00
C GLY A 251 -5.03 8.39 11.82
N MET A 252 -5.26 7.49 10.87
CA MET A 252 -4.30 6.42 10.57
C MET A 252 -3.56 6.67 9.26
N THR A 253 -2.32 6.23 9.20
CA THR A 253 -1.51 6.25 7.98
C THR A 253 -0.51 5.10 8.00
N GLY A 254 0.09 4.85 6.86
CA GLY A 254 1.14 3.86 6.68
C GLY A 254 1.31 3.50 5.22
N ARG A 255 2.45 2.89 4.89
CA ARG A 255 2.78 2.43 3.54
C ARG A 255 2.68 0.91 3.44
N SER A 256 2.26 0.41 2.25
CA SER A 256 2.25 -1.01 1.95
C SER A 256 1.31 -1.76 2.90
N TYR A 257 1.77 -2.78 3.61
CA TYR A 257 0.98 -3.50 4.59
C TYR A 257 0.40 -2.58 5.68
N ALA A 258 1.17 -1.60 6.18
CA ALA A 258 0.64 -0.61 7.11
C ALA A 258 -0.42 0.31 6.45
N GLY A 259 -0.33 0.54 5.14
CA GLY A 259 -1.37 1.22 4.36
C GLY A 259 -2.65 0.38 4.23
N ALA A 260 -2.50 -0.95 4.07
CA ALA A 260 -3.64 -1.86 4.14
C ALA A 260 -4.31 -1.80 5.52
N MET A 261 -3.54 -1.85 6.61
CA MET A 261 -4.08 -1.80 7.96
C MET A 261 -4.87 -0.51 8.23
N ALA A 262 -4.41 0.64 7.72
CA ALA A 262 -5.16 1.89 7.84
C ALA A 262 -6.55 1.78 7.19
N PHE A 263 -6.64 1.15 6.01
CA PHE A 263 -7.91 0.92 5.32
C PHE A 263 -8.77 -0.16 6.00
N GLU A 264 -8.16 -1.26 6.43
CA GLU A 264 -8.85 -2.40 7.03
C GLU A 264 -9.47 -2.04 8.39
N VAL A 265 -8.76 -1.26 9.21
CA VAL A 265 -9.32 -0.70 10.45
C VAL A 265 -10.47 0.26 10.14
N ALA A 266 -10.34 1.12 9.12
CA ALA A 266 -11.44 1.99 8.67
C ALA A 266 -12.64 1.16 8.19
N ALA A 267 -12.40 0.03 7.50
CA ALA A 267 -13.44 -0.88 7.03
C ALA A 267 -14.25 -1.54 8.15
N SER A 268 -13.75 -1.57 9.38
CA SER A 268 -14.50 -2.00 10.57
C SER A 268 -15.58 -1.00 10.99
N GLY A 269 -15.48 0.27 10.57
CA GLY A 269 -16.38 1.34 10.96
C GLY A 269 -16.22 1.77 12.43
N VAL A 270 -15.04 1.60 13.02
CA VAL A 270 -14.75 1.98 14.40
C VAL A 270 -15.00 3.46 14.65
N GLU A 271 -15.59 3.79 15.80
CA GLU A 271 -15.81 5.17 16.22
C GLU A 271 -14.49 5.80 16.69
N GLY A 272 -14.32 7.12 16.46
CA GLY A 272 -13.11 7.86 16.82
C GLY A 272 -11.98 7.80 15.79
N LEU A 273 -12.12 7.01 14.72
CA LEU A 273 -11.25 7.08 13.55
C LEU A 273 -11.85 8.09 12.56
N ASP A 274 -11.25 9.29 12.50
CA ASP A 274 -11.78 10.41 11.72
C ASP A 274 -11.29 10.42 10.27
N THR A 275 -10.05 9.97 10.04
CA THR A 275 -9.45 9.98 8.70
C THR A 275 -8.38 8.89 8.54
N VAL A 276 -8.17 8.49 7.28
CA VAL A 276 -7.06 7.58 6.93
C VAL A 276 -6.26 8.11 5.73
N VAL A 277 -4.96 7.87 5.75
CA VAL A 277 -4.04 8.17 4.64
C VAL A 277 -3.30 6.87 4.25
N PRO A 278 -3.96 5.93 3.58
CA PRO A 278 -3.32 4.71 3.10
C PRO A 278 -2.39 5.03 1.93
N VAL A 279 -1.11 4.68 2.05
CA VAL A 279 -0.09 4.87 1.02
C VAL A 279 0.26 3.52 0.40
N ALA A 280 -0.01 3.35 -0.89
CA ALA A 280 0.26 2.10 -1.61
C ALA A 280 -0.20 0.86 -0.81
N GLY A 281 -1.42 0.92 -0.25
CA GLY A 281 -1.97 -0.13 0.61
C GLY A 281 -2.88 -1.09 -0.16
N PRO A 282 -2.72 -2.42 0.00
CA PRO A 282 -3.73 -3.38 -0.44
C PRO A 282 -5.12 -3.09 0.15
N SER A 283 -6.16 -3.17 -0.67
CA SER A 283 -7.57 -3.11 -0.25
C SER A 283 -8.27 -4.47 -0.37
N SER A 284 -7.72 -5.32 -1.22
CA SER A 284 -8.11 -6.71 -1.44
C SER A 284 -6.85 -7.55 -1.58
N TRP A 285 -6.61 -8.45 -0.64
CA TRP A 285 -5.46 -9.35 -0.71
C TRP A 285 -5.63 -10.41 -1.81
N TYR A 286 -6.89 -10.67 -2.22
CA TYR A 286 -7.14 -11.42 -3.45
C TYR A 286 -6.53 -10.72 -4.65
N ASP A 287 -6.89 -9.46 -4.89
CA ASP A 287 -6.41 -8.68 -6.02
C ASP A 287 -4.93 -8.29 -5.91
N TYR A 288 -4.33 -8.43 -4.72
CA TYR A 288 -2.89 -8.34 -4.54
C TYR A 288 -2.18 -9.60 -5.05
N ASN A 289 -2.67 -10.79 -4.71
CA ASN A 289 -2.05 -12.07 -5.05
C ASN A 289 -2.58 -12.70 -6.34
N CYS A 290 -3.82 -12.41 -6.72
CA CYS A 290 -4.51 -13.00 -7.86
C CYS A 290 -5.00 -11.91 -8.83
N SER A 291 -5.38 -12.32 -10.03
CA SER A 291 -6.04 -11.47 -11.03
C SER A 291 -6.93 -12.34 -11.89
N GLN A 292 -8.22 -12.01 -11.94
CA GLN A 292 -9.18 -12.67 -12.82
C GLN A 292 -9.05 -14.21 -12.86
N GLY A 293 -9.05 -14.82 -11.67
CA GLY A 293 -9.05 -16.29 -11.52
C GLY A 293 -7.68 -16.97 -11.58
N ILE A 294 -6.59 -16.21 -11.73
CA ILE A 294 -5.24 -16.76 -11.72
C ILE A 294 -4.35 -16.10 -10.69
N THR A 295 -3.43 -16.85 -10.09
CA THR A 295 -2.39 -16.28 -9.23
C THR A 295 -1.45 -15.43 -10.07
N SER A 296 -1.36 -14.17 -9.74
CA SER A 296 -0.59 -13.15 -10.47
C SER A 296 0.14 -12.19 -9.54
N GLY A 297 0.32 -12.60 -8.29
CA GLY A 297 1.02 -11.82 -7.28
C GLY A 297 2.51 -11.68 -7.57
N LEU A 298 3.16 -10.80 -6.81
CA LEU A 298 4.57 -10.46 -6.97
C LEU A 298 5.50 -11.68 -7.02
N PHE A 299 5.18 -12.70 -6.20
CA PHE A 299 6.00 -13.92 -6.10
C PHE A 299 5.43 -15.11 -6.90
N GLY A 300 4.30 -14.94 -7.59
CA GLY A 300 3.71 -15.97 -8.43
C GLY A 300 3.44 -17.30 -7.71
N ARG A 301 3.09 -17.25 -6.42
CA ARG A 301 2.90 -18.43 -5.55
C ARG A 301 1.47 -18.50 -5.04
N TYR A 302 0.93 -19.73 -4.94
CA TYR A 302 -0.35 -19.93 -4.26
C TYR A 302 -0.27 -19.65 -2.77
N ASP A 303 0.82 -19.99 -2.10
CA ASP A 303 0.99 -19.92 -0.66
C ASP A 303 1.58 -18.58 -0.15
N PHE A 304 1.40 -17.51 -0.90
CA PHE A 304 1.98 -16.18 -0.56
C PHE A 304 1.59 -15.69 0.85
N ILE A 305 0.34 -15.85 1.26
CA ILE A 305 -0.10 -15.43 2.62
C ILE A 305 0.58 -16.27 3.70
N THR A 306 0.84 -17.53 3.45
CA THR A 306 1.61 -18.41 4.35
C THR A 306 3.05 -17.92 4.51
N ASP A 307 3.67 -17.56 3.41
CA ASP A 307 5.04 -17.03 3.40
C ASP A 307 5.13 -15.70 4.16
N LEU A 308 4.18 -14.79 3.92
CA LEU A 308 4.10 -13.51 4.60
C LEU A 308 3.85 -13.68 6.12
N ALA A 309 2.90 -14.54 6.52
CA ALA A 309 2.63 -14.85 7.92
C ALA A 309 3.87 -15.41 8.62
N SER A 310 4.58 -16.34 7.98
CA SER A 310 5.80 -16.91 8.56
C SER A 310 6.91 -15.86 8.70
N THR A 311 6.96 -14.88 7.80
CA THR A 311 7.95 -13.79 7.84
C THR A 311 7.66 -12.81 8.99
N CYS A 312 6.40 -12.60 9.35
CA CYS A 312 6.00 -11.67 10.40
C CYS A 312 5.99 -12.30 11.81
N ALA A 313 6.02 -13.62 11.94
CA ALA A 313 5.85 -14.36 13.20
C ALA A 313 7.04 -14.26 14.17
N SER A 314 7.50 -13.07 14.47
CA SER A 314 8.70 -12.85 15.30
C SER A 314 8.52 -13.26 16.79
N ARG A 315 7.28 -13.42 17.28
CA ARG A 315 6.99 -13.98 18.60
C ARG A 315 7.60 -15.39 18.78
N MET A 316 7.67 -16.18 17.71
CA MET A 316 8.22 -17.54 17.75
C MET A 316 9.68 -17.62 18.19
N PHE A 317 10.41 -16.50 18.19
CA PHE A 317 11.78 -16.41 18.73
C PHE A 317 11.78 -16.03 20.21
N GLN A 318 10.76 -15.33 20.68
CA GLN A 318 10.63 -14.93 22.06
C GLN A 318 10.06 -16.06 22.91
N ASP A 319 9.09 -16.79 22.38
CA ASP A 319 8.34 -17.81 23.07
C ASP A 319 8.31 -19.10 22.25
N ALA A 320 9.23 -20.00 22.58
CA ALA A 320 9.36 -21.29 21.92
C ALA A 320 8.56 -22.40 22.65
N ASP A 321 7.40 -22.07 23.25
CA ASP A 321 6.52 -23.07 23.84
C ASP A 321 6.12 -24.11 22.77
N PRO A 322 6.35 -25.40 22.99
CA PRO A 322 6.05 -26.43 21.99
C PRO A 322 4.58 -26.48 21.56
N ASP A 323 3.65 -26.16 22.45
CA ASP A 323 2.21 -26.17 22.13
C ASP A 323 1.87 -24.98 21.23
N LEU A 324 2.42 -23.79 21.50
CA LEU A 324 2.27 -22.62 20.63
C LEU A 324 2.90 -22.85 19.26
N VAL A 325 4.11 -23.42 19.20
CA VAL A 325 4.78 -23.75 17.92
C VAL A 325 3.93 -24.72 17.12
N THR A 326 3.40 -25.78 17.76
CA THR A 326 2.52 -26.75 17.08
C THR A 326 1.26 -26.11 16.54
N LEU A 327 0.63 -25.24 17.31
CA LEU A 327 -0.58 -24.51 16.90
C LEU A 327 -0.30 -23.61 15.68
N TYR A 328 0.85 -22.91 15.71
CA TYR A 328 1.23 -22.05 14.60
C TYR A 328 1.56 -22.84 13.32
N GLU A 329 2.22 -23.99 13.43
CA GLU A 329 2.43 -24.89 12.30
C GLU A 329 1.11 -25.41 11.68
N GLN A 330 0.09 -25.67 12.52
CA GLN A 330 -1.26 -26.02 12.08
C GLN A 330 -1.90 -24.86 11.31
N TYR A 331 -1.75 -23.64 11.81
CA TYR A 331 -2.28 -22.43 11.16
C TYR A 331 -1.60 -22.17 9.80
N LEU A 332 -0.28 -22.24 9.73
CA LEU A 332 0.45 -22.08 8.47
C LEU A 332 0.05 -23.16 7.44
N THR A 333 -0.18 -24.39 7.91
CA THR A 333 -0.68 -25.48 7.05
C THR A 333 -2.07 -25.17 6.50
N TYR A 334 -2.97 -24.67 7.35
CA TYR A 334 -4.30 -24.20 6.94
C TYR A 334 -4.21 -23.10 5.88
N LEU A 335 -3.40 -22.05 6.12
CA LEU A 335 -3.22 -20.95 5.16
C LEU A 335 -2.76 -21.45 3.79
N ARG A 336 -1.79 -22.35 3.76
CA ARG A 336 -1.25 -22.92 2.53
C ARG A 336 -2.29 -23.76 1.79
N ASP A 337 -2.94 -24.67 2.49
CA ASP A 337 -3.83 -25.66 1.88
C ASP A 337 -5.09 -24.98 1.31
N GLU A 338 -5.63 -23.94 1.98
CA GLU A 338 -6.74 -23.12 1.46
C GLU A 338 -6.36 -22.40 0.17
N GLN A 339 -5.19 -21.77 0.12
CA GLN A 339 -4.73 -21.04 -1.06
C GLN A 339 -4.49 -21.97 -2.26
N ILE A 340 -3.85 -23.12 -2.02
CA ILE A 340 -3.60 -24.12 -3.06
C ILE A 340 -4.92 -24.67 -3.60
N ALA A 341 -5.89 -24.98 -2.72
CA ALA A 341 -7.19 -25.52 -3.12
C ALA A 341 -8.00 -24.55 -4.01
N LEU A 342 -7.78 -23.26 -3.87
CA LEU A 342 -8.47 -22.23 -4.66
C LEU A 342 -7.86 -22.03 -6.06
N GLU A 343 -6.61 -22.43 -6.30
CA GLU A 343 -5.92 -22.26 -7.59
C GLU A 343 -6.05 -20.85 -8.22
N GLY A 344 -6.00 -19.80 -7.40
CA GLY A 344 -6.17 -18.42 -7.85
C GLY A 344 -7.63 -17.96 -7.97
N ASN A 345 -8.61 -18.81 -7.64
CA ASN A 345 -10.02 -18.44 -7.61
C ASN A 345 -10.38 -17.70 -6.31
N TYR A 346 -11.45 -16.91 -6.38
CA TYR A 346 -12.01 -16.24 -5.21
C TYR A 346 -12.88 -17.22 -4.41
N GLY A 347 -12.74 -17.20 -3.09
CA GLY A 347 -13.52 -18.02 -2.15
C GLY A 347 -13.55 -17.41 -0.76
N ASP A 348 -14.09 -18.12 0.23
CA ASP A 348 -14.29 -17.63 1.60
C ASP A 348 -12.95 -17.18 2.25
N PHE A 349 -11.87 -17.88 1.95
CA PHE A 349 -10.51 -17.50 2.39
C PHE A 349 -10.13 -16.09 1.97
N TRP A 350 -10.38 -15.74 0.71
CA TRP A 350 -10.11 -14.42 0.16
C TRP A 350 -11.16 -13.38 0.57
N ALA A 351 -12.41 -13.82 0.77
CA ALA A 351 -13.48 -12.94 1.25
C ALA A 351 -13.21 -12.42 2.68
N ASP A 352 -12.52 -13.20 3.51
CA ASP A 352 -12.04 -12.78 4.83
C ASP A 352 -10.90 -11.73 4.75
N ARG A 353 -10.28 -11.60 3.57
CA ARG A 353 -9.14 -10.74 3.27
C ARG A 353 -9.42 -9.71 2.18
N ASP A 354 -10.69 -9.52 1.84
CA ASP A 354 -11.14 -8.51 0.86
C ASP A 354 -11.97 -7.41 1.55
N PHE A 355 -11.27 -6.39 2.02
CA PHE A 355 -11.89 -5.25 2.71
C PHE A 355 -12.52 -4.25 1.75
N SER A 356 -12.23 -4.35 0.44
CA SER A 356 -12.83 -3.50 -0.58
C SER A 356 -14.35 -3.66 -0.68
N LYS A 357 -14.91 -4.74 -0.14
CA LYS A 357 -16.35 -5.02 -0.14
C LYS A 357 -17.11 -4.48 1.08
N THR A 358 -16.43 -3.76 1.97
CA THR A 358 -17.06 -3.18 3.17
C THR A 358 -18.15 -2.16 2.83
N ASP A 359 -19.16 -2.09 3.68
CA ASP A 359 -20.19 -1.04 3.70
C ASP A 359 -20.16 -0.23 5.02
N SER A 360 -19.09 -0.37 5.81
CA SER A 360 -18.99 0.17 7.16
C SER A 360 -18.10 1.41 7.30
N LEU A 361 -17.45 1.87 6.22
CA LEU A 361 -16.61 3.07 6.24
C LEU A 361 -17.37 4.30 6.73
N ARG A 362 -16.75 5.08 7.63
CA ARG A 362 -17.32 6.30 8.21
C ARG A 362 -16.38 7.50 8.21
N CYS A 363 -15.07 7.27 8.10
CA CYS A 363 -14.04 8.29 8.11
C CYS A 363 -13.79 8.87 6.72
N SER A 364 -13.06 9.98 6.65
CA SER A 364 -12.52 10.52 5.40
C SER A 364 -11.26 9.76 4.97
N ALA A 365 -10.84 9.94 3.71
CA ALA A 365 -9.59 9.38 3.22
C ALA A 365 -8.82 10.30 2.25
N LEU A 366 -7.49 10.29 2.38
CA LEU A 366 -6.55 10.75 1.36
C LEU A 366 -5.73 9.54 0.88
N ILE A 367 -6.14 8.90 -0.21
CA ILE A 367 -5.46 7.71 -0.73
C ILE A 367 -4.26 8.14 -1.55
N VAL A 368 -3.08 7.56 -1.29
CA VAL A 368 -1.84 7.86 -2.00
C VAL A 368 -1.36 6.63 -2.76
N GLN A 369 -1.17 6.75 -4.08
CA GLN A 369 -0.82 5.61 -4.92
C GLN A 369 0.18 5.96 -6.03
N GLY A 370 1.20 5.13 -6.19
CA GLY A 370 2.07 5.14 -7.35
C GLY A 370 1.41 4.49 -8.57
N LEU A 371 1.35 5.19 -9.69
CA LEU A 371 0.75 4.68 -10.93
C LEU A 371 1.65 3.66 -11.66
N ASN A 372 2.93 3.61 -11.29
CA ASN A 372 3.89 2.61 -11.77
C ASN A 372 4.20 1.53 -10.72
N ASP A 373 3.41 1.45 -9.65
CA ASP A 373 3.57 0.44 -8.61
C ASP A 373 3.23 -0.96 -9.17
N SER A 374 4.24 -1.83 -9.28
CA SER A 374 4.08 -3.21 -9.71
C SER A 374 3.93 -4.19 -8.53
N ASN A 375 4.16 -3.72 -7.31
CA ASN A 375 3.93 -4.47 -6.08
C ASN A 375 2.47 -4.33 -5.63
N VAL A 376 2.10 -3.19 -5.04
CA VAL A 376 0.71 -2.87 -4.71
C VAL A 376 0.11 -2.11 -5.89
N ARG A 377 -0.44 -2.88 -6.81
CA ARG A 377 -0.85 -2.37 -8.13
C ARG A 377 -1.98 -1.33 -8.03
N PRO A 378 -2.10 -0.41 -9.00
CA PRO A 378 -3.09 0.69 -8.97
C PRO A 378 -4.55 0.25 -8.82
N LYS A 379 -4.90 -1.00 -9.14
CA LYS A 379 -6.24 -1.55 -8.88
C LYS A 379 -6.62 -1.49 -7.39
N GLN A 380 -5.65 -1.58 -6.49
CA GLN A 380 -5.91 -1.49 -5.04
C GLN A 380 -6.48 -0.12 -4.65
N PHE A 381 -5.90 0.96 -5.19
CA PHE A 381 -6.43 2.31 -5.06
C PHE A 381 -7.85 2.42 -5.61
N ASP A 382 -8.09 1.87 -6.80
CA ASP A 382 -9.38 1.94 -7.49
C ASP A 382 -10.50 1.30 -6.65
N LEU A 383 -10.26 0.09 -6.16
CA LEU A 383 -11.20 -0.64 -5.30
C LEU A 383 -11.43 0.08 -3.96
N MET A 384 -10.35 0.59 -3.35
CA MET A 384 -10.42 1.32 -2.08
C MET A 384 -11.27 2.59 -2.22
N ARG A 385 -10.99 3.39 -3.26
CA ARG A 385 -11.75 4.60 -3.56
C ARG A 385 -13.23 4.33 -3.79
N ASP A 386 -13.54 3.28 -4.55
CA ASP A 386 -14.93 2.88 -4.80
C ASP A 386 -15.65 2.47 -3.51
N ALA A 387 -14.96 1.84 -2.55
CA ALA A 387 -15.53 1.51 -1.24
C ALA A 387 -15.90 2.78 -0.45
N PHE A 388 -15.01 3.78 -0.37
CA PHE A 388 -15.32 5.07 0.28
C PHE A 388 -16.49 5.78 -0.37
N LEU A 389 -16.52 5.85 -1.70
CA LEU A 389 -17.63 6.48 -2.45
C LEU A 389 -18.95 5.75 -2.23
N ARG A 390 -18.95 4.43 -2.21
CA ARG A 390 -20.14 3.60 -1.96
C ARG A 390 -20.72 3.87 -0.57
N CYS A 391 -19.85 4.07 0.43
CA CYS A 391 -20.26 4.43 1.79
C CYS A 391 -20.66 5.92 1.94
N GLY A 392 -20.49 6.75 0.92
CA GLY A 392 -20.78 8.18 0.97
C GLY A 392 -19.74 9.00 1.75
N CYS A 393 -18.54 8.48 1.95
CA CYS A 393 -17.45 9.14 2.66
C CYS A 393 -16.70 10.14 1.76
N THR A 394 -16.09 11.15 2.37
CA THR A 394 -15.16 12.03 1.68
C THR A 394 -13.91 11.27 1.32
N VAL A 395 -13.55 11.24 0.03
CA VAL A 395 -12.32 10.61 -0.44
C VAL A 395 -11.60 11.51 -1.44
N LYS A 396 -10.32 11.70 -1.18
CA LYS A 396 -9.37 12.37 -2.07
C LYS A 396 -8.29 11.37 -2.47
N ALA A 397 -7.62 11.61 -3.59
CA ALA A 397 -6.51 10.77 -4.00
C ALA A 397 -5.34 11.59 -4.52
N LEU A 398 -4.14 11.15 -4.16
CA LEU A 398 -2.87 11.64 -4.66
C LEU A 398 -2.20 10.53 -5.46
N LEU A 399 -2.11 10.73 -6.78
CA LEU A 399 -1.57 9.75 -7.70
C LEU A 399 -0.23 10.27 -8.26
N HIS A 400 0.84 9.51 -8.06
CA HIS A 400 2.17 9.89 -8.52
C HIS A 400 2.77 8.89 -9.50
N GLN A 401 3.77 9.31 -10.26
CA GLN A 401 4.38 8.50 -11.32
C GLN A 401 5.52 7.59 -10.85
N ASN A 402 5.69 7.41 -9.54
CA ASN A 402 6.66 6.46 -9.01
C ASN A 402 6.02 5.08 -8.76
N GLY A 403 6.83 4.12 -8.33
CA GLY A 403 6.43 2.77 -7.93
C GLY A 403 5.95 2.71 -6.47
N HIS A 404 6.42 1.69 -5.74
CA HIS A 404 5.99 1.36 -4.38
C HIS A 404 6.66 2.22 -3.30
N VAL A 405 6.41 3.53 -3.32
CA VAL A 405 7.03 4.50 -2.40
C VAL A 405 6.02 5.50 -1.85
N SER A 406 6.36 6.11 -0.71
CA SER A 406 5.71 7.33 -0.24
C SER A 406 6.35 8.55 -0.90
N PRO A 407 5.59 9.62 -1.19
CA PRO A 407 6.14 10.89 -1.66
C PRO A 407 7.19 11.52 -0.73
N ALA A 408 7.06 11.35 0.59
CA ALA A 408 8.15 11.53 1.53
C ALA A 408 8.69 10.17 1.94
N ASN A 409 10.01 10.02 1.90
CA ASN A 409 10.67 8.76 2.22
C ASN A 409 11.68 8.98 3.36
N GLU A 410 11.35 8.47 4.53
CA GLU A 410 12.15 8.64 5.74
C GLU A 410 13.51 7.92 5.67
N GLN A 411 13.56 6.76 5.02
CA GLN A 411 14.79 5.98 4.90
C GLN A 411 15.78 6.65 3.93
N ALA A 412 15.27 7.19 2.83
CA ALA A 412 16.07 7.91 1.86
C ALA A 412 16.26 9.40 2.23
N GLY A 413 15.50 9.93 3.20
CA GLY A 413 15.61 11.29 3.70
C GLY A 413 15.20 12.35 2.69
N TYR A 414 14.16 12.12 1.88
CA TYR A 414 13.65 13.10 0.92
C TYR A 414 12.15 13.33 1.04
N ASP A 415 11.71 14.48 0.51
CA ASP A 415 10.31 14.84 0.31
C ASP A 415 10.16 15.54 -1.06
N ILE A 416 8.97 15.49 -1.64
CA ILE A 416 8.66 16.11 -2.94
C ILE A 416 7.61 17.21 -2.83
N MET A 417 7.65 18.15 -3.78
CA MET A 417 6.61 19.17 -3.91
C MET A 417 5.35 18.62 -4.55
N ILE A 418 4.20 18.94 -3.94
CA ILE A 418 2.85 18.67 -4.44
C ILE A 418 2.12 20.00 -4.51
N GLY A 419 2.16 20.64 -5.65
CA GLY A 419 1.73 22.05 -5.78
C GLY A 419 2.67 22.98 -5.01
N ASP A 420 2.11 23.76 -4.07
CA ASP A 420 2.84 24.75 -3.30
C ASP A 420 3.40 24.19 -1.97
N HIS A 421 3.11 22.94 -1.62
CA HIS A 421 3.52 22.27 -0.38
C HIS A 421 4.38 21.04 -0.63
N THR A 422 5.25 20.70 0.32
CA THR A 422 5.83 19.36 0.36
C THR A 422 4.76 18.37 0.77
N TYR A 423 4.99 17.07 0.51
CA TYR A 423 4.04 16.03 0.94
C TYR A 423 3.85 16.02 2.46
N THR A 424 4.91 16.20 3.22
CA THR A 424 4.85 16.30 4.69
C THR A 424 3.98 17.48 5.15
N GLU A 425 4.10 18.65 4.50
CA GLU A 425 3.24 19.82 4.78
C GLU A 425 1.79 19.59 4.36
N LEU A 426 1.56 18.93 3.21
CA LEU A 426 0.22 18.56 2.76
C LEU A 426 -0.47 17.64 3.78
N LEU A 427 0.24 16.67 4.34
CA LEU A 427 -0.30 15.83 5.40
C LEU A 427 -0.53 16.60 6.71
N ASN A 428 0.30 17.60 7.03
CA ASN A 428 0.04 18.46 8.18
C ASN A 428 -1.27 19.25 7.99
N LEU A 429 -1.49 19.85 6.81
CA LEU A 429 -2.76 20.48 6.47
C LEU A 429 -3.94 19.50 6.59
N TRP A 430 -3.78 18.28 6.08
CA TRP A 430 -4.81 17.24 6.10
C TRP A 430 -5.17 16.85 7.55
N PHE A 431 -4.20 16.43 8.37
CA PHE A 431 -4.46 16.03 9.75
C PHE A 431 -4.93 17.19 10.62
N THR A 432 -4.43 18.41 10.38
CA THR A 432 -4.91 19.62 11.09
C THR A 432 -6.37 19.92 10.74
N HIS A 433 -6.78 19.71 9.49
CA HIS A 433 -8.18 19.84 9.09
C HIS A 433 -9.06 18.74 9.71
N GLU A 434 -8.71 17.50 9.50
CA GLU A 434 -9.56 16.35 9.85
C GLU A 434 -9.63 16.09 11.37
N LEU A 435 -8.54 16.26 12.09
CA LEU A 435 -8.46 15.93 13.52
C LEU A 435 -8.69 17.12 14.46
N LEU A 436 -8.50 18.35 13.98
CA LEU A 436 -8.67 19.56 14.78
C LEU A 436 -9.81 20.45 14.28
N GLY A 437 -10.44 20.12 13.15
CA GLY A 437 -11.53 20.89 12.55
C GLY A 437 -11.10 22.27 12.05
N VAL A 438 -9.82 22.46 11.73
CA VAL A 438 -9.30 23.73 11.21
C VAL A 438 -9.69 23.89 9.75
N ASP A 439 -10.33 25.00 9.41
CA ASP A 439 -10.62 25.35 8.02
C ASP A 439 -9.35 25.83 7.32
N ASN A 440 -8.82 25.00 6.41
CA ASN A 440 -7.59 25.23 5.69
C ASN A 440 -7.66 24.72 4.24
N GLU A 441 -6.53 24.69 3.53
CA GLU A 441 -6.45 24.29 2.13
C GLU A 441 -6.82 22.82 1.90
N ALA A 442 -6.66 21.93 2.89
CA ALA A 442 -7.04 20.52 2.76
C ALA A 442 -8.53 20.32 2.46
N ALA A 443 -9.40 21.20 3.02
CA ALA A 443 -10.83 21.19 2.72
C ALA A 443 -11.14 21.39 1.22
N GLN A 444 -10.23 22.04 0.50
CA GLN A 444 -10.39 22.45 -0.89
C GLN A 444 -9.61 21.54 -1.87
N LEU A 445 -8.94 20.52 -1.37
CA LEU A 445 -8.26 19.56 -2.25
C LEU A 445 -9.25 18.99 -3.29
N ALA A 446 -8.79 18.93 -4.54
CA ALA A 446 -9.57 18.30 -5.60
C ALA A 446 -9.84 16.82 -5.29
N PRO A 447 -10.83 16.19 -5.93
CA PRO A 447 -11.04 14.74 -5.82
C PRO A 447 -9.79 13.93 -6.15
N LEU A 448 -9.00 14.42 -7.11
CA LEU A 448 -7.73 13.82 -7.52
C LEU A 448 -6.65 14.90 -7.65
N THR A 449 -5.47 14.62 -7.13
CA THR A 449 -4.22 15.34 -7.42
C THR A 449 -3.31 14.36 -8.13
N VAL A 450 -2.98 14.63 -9.40
CA VAL A 450 -2.27 13.67 -10.27
C VAL A 450 -0.95 14.25 -10.74
N GLN A 451 0.12 13.49 -10.64
CA GLN A 451 1.39 13.85 -11.26
C GLN A 451 1.36 13.53 -12.76
N SER A 452 1.61 14.53 -13.57
CA SER A 452 1.73 14.37 -15.02
C SER A 452 2.91 13.48 -15.40
N ASN A 453 2.66 12.48 -16.23
CA ASN A 453 3.73 11.65 -16.80
C ASN A 453 4.55 12.39 -17.88
N VAL A 454 4.11 13.58 -18.30
CA VAL A 454 4.75 14.37 -19.37
C VAL A 454 5.83 15.30 -18.83
N ASP A 455 5.51 16.04 -17.76
CA ASP A 455 6.40 17.09 -17.20
C ASP A 455 6.66 16.94 -15.68
N GLY A 456 6.07 15.93 -15.03
CA GLY A 456 6.26 15.66 -13.62
C GLY A 456 5.53 16.60 -12.65
N ILE A 457 4.74 17.55 -13.17
CA ILE A 457 4.02 18.53 -12.36
C ILE A 457 2.72 17.93 -11.86
N PHE A 458 2.37 18.19 -10.59
CA PHE A 458 1.08 17.82 -10.03
C PHE A 458 -0.01 18.80 -10.45
N TYR A 459 -1.16 18.27 -10.82
CA TYR A 459 -2.32 19.05 -11.18
C TYR A 459 -3.61 18.41 -10.65
N ASN A 460 -4.65 19.21 -10.51
CA ASN A 460 -5.95 18.77 -10.05
C ASN A 460 -6.78 18.17 -11.18
N ALA A 461 -7.45 17.07 -10.91
CA ALA A 461 -8.41 16.43 -11.80
C ALA A 461 -9.72 16.14 -11.04
N ASP A 462 -10.84 16.30 -11.73
CA ASP A 462 -12.16 16.17 -11.11
C ASP A 462 -12.72 14.74 -11.19
N GLU A 463 -12.27 13.95 -12.14
CA GLU A 463 -12.88 12.67 -12.47
C GLU A 463 -11.86 11.54 -12.52
N TRP A 464 -12.26 10.39 -11.98
CA TRP A 464 -11.64 9.10 -12.17
C TRP A 464 -12.64 8.15 -12.81
N LYS A 465 -12.21 7.33 -13.78
CA LYS A 465 -13.06 6.44 -14.60
C LYS A 465 -14.08 7.25 -15.39
N THR A 466 -13.63 7.96 -16.40
CA THR A 466 -14.54 8.68 -17.27
C THR A 466 -15.44 7.72 -18.05
N GLY A 467 -16.68 8.11 -18.29
CA GLY A 467 -17.58 7.31 -19.10
C GLY A 467 -17.30 7.32 -20.61
N ASN A 468 -16.18 7.93 -21.04
CA ASN A 468 -15.77 7.98 -22.44
C ASN A 468 -14.83 6.82 -22.76
N GLU A 469 -15.23 5.97 -23.67
CA GLU A 469 -14.44 4.84 -24.14
C GLU A 469 -14.03 5.02 -25.57
N LEU A 470 -12.76 4.76 -25.86
CA LEU A 470 -12.21 4.67 -27.18
C LEU A 470 -12.09 3.19 -27.58
N GLU A 471 -12.84 2.78 -28.60
CA GLU A 471 -12.76 1.42 -29.12
C GLU A 471 -11.68 1.33 -30.22
N LEU A 472 -10.75 0.41 -30.02
CA LEU A 472 -9.72 0.07 -31.00
C LEU A 472 -10.03 -1.31 -31.58
N ALA A 473 -10.16 -1.37 -32.90
CA ALA A 473 -10.27 -2.64 -33.61
C ALA A 473 -8.90 -3.34 -33.70
N ALA A 474 -8.91 -4.65 -33.78
CA ALA A 474 -7.69 -5.41 -34.05
C ALA A 474 -7.05 -4.98 -35.39
N CYS A 475 -5.72 -4.82 -35.37
CA CYS A 475 -4.94 -4.54 -36.58
C CYS A 475 -4.38 -5.81 -37.26
N ALA A 476 -4.41 -6.95 -36.56
CA ALA A 476 -4.08 -8.27 -37.07
C ALA A 476 -5.33 -8.95 -37.68
N GLU A 477 -5.12 -9.84 -38.64
CA GLU A 477 -6.20 -10.56 -39.31
C GLU A 477 -6.05 -12.08 -39.18
N GLY A 478 -7.20 -12.78 -39.14
CA GLY A 478 -7.26 -14.23 -39.14
C GLY A 478 -6.97 -14.86 -37.76
N GLU A 479 -6.69 -16.15 -37.77
CA GLU A 479 -6.37 -16.93 -36.57
C GLU A 479 -4.85 -16.97 -36.37
N ILE A 480 -4.37 -16.49 -35.20
CA ILE A 480 -2.95 -16.44 -34.87
C ILE A 480 -2.69 -17.20 -33.58
N ALA A 481 -1.73 -18.13 -33.60
CA ALA A 481 -1.31 -18.88 -32.43
C ALA A 481 -0.31 -18.08 -31.59
N VAL A 482 -0.50 -18.09 -30.28
CA VAL A 482 0.40 -17.52 -29.28
C VAL A 482 0.83 -18.65 -28.33
N SER A 483 2.13 -18.77 -28.08
CA SER A 483 2.71 -19.88 -27.33
C SER A 483 3.52 -19.40 -26.12
N ALA A 484 3.36 -20.08 -25.00
CA ALA A 484 4.23 -19.93 -23.84
C ALA A 484 5.55 -20.70 -24.02
N GLU A 485 5.58 -21.71 -24.93
CA GLU A 485 6.76 -22.53 -25.13
C GLU A 485 7.93 -21.73 -25.72
N GLY A 486 9.09 -21.82 -25.09
CA GLY A 486 10.30 -21.13 -25.53
C GLY A 486 10.29 -19.61 -25.27
N ALA A 487 9.31 -19.08 -24.54
CA ALA A 487 9.34 -17.71 -24.10
C ALA A 487 10.49 -17.50 -23.11
N ASP A 488 11.18 -16.37 -23.26
CA ASP A 488 12.23 -15.98 -22.31
C ASP A 488 11.56 -15.49 -21.02
N VAL A 489 11.94 -15.99 -19.88
CA VAL A 489 11.41 -15.67 -18.56
C VAL A 489 12.43 -15.00 -17.65
N SER A 490 13.62 -14.71 -18.17
CA SER A 490 14.61 -13.87 -17.47
C SER A 490 14.08 -12.44 -17.34
N ASN A 491 14.05 -11.88 -16.16
CA ASN A 491 13.40 -10.63 -15.72
C ASN A 491 13.82 -9.36 -16.52
N PRO A 492 12.97 -8.58 -17.14
CA PRO A 492 11.61 -8.78 -17.67
C PRO A 492 11.62 -9.13 -19.17
N PRO A 493 11.27 -10.33 -19.56
CA PRO A 493 11.71 -10.81 -20.88
C PRO A 493 10.73 -10.56 -22.01
N LEU A 494 9.45 -10.88 -21.81
CA LEU A 494 8.43 -10.62 -22.84
C LEU A 494 8.16 -9.13 -22.99
N GLU A 495 8.14 -8.39 -21.90
CA GLU A 495 8.00 -6.94 -21.91
C GLU A 495 9.15 -6.28 -22.68
N ALA A 496 10.38 -6.73 -22.49
CA ALA A 496 11.52 -6.24 -23.24
C ALA A 496 11.40 -6.53 -24.75
N ALA A 497 10.86 -7.67 -25.14
CA ALA A 497 10.59 -8.00 -26.53
C ALA A 497 9.44 -7.15 -27.11
N VAL A 498 8.37 -6.98 -26.36
CA VAL A 498 7.24 -6.11 -26.70
C VAL A 498 7.73 -4.65 -26.88
N LEU A 499 8.57 -4.15 -25.98
CA LEU A 499 9.14 -2.80 -26.09
C LEU A 499 10.07 -2.63 -27.29
N LYS A 500 10.69 -3.69 -27.80
CA LYS A 500 11.44 -3.66 -29.07
C LYS A 500 10.54 -3.62 -30.32
N GLY A 501 9.25 -3.95 -30.17
CA GLY A 501 8.30 -4.00 -31.28
C GLY A 501 8.42 -5.24 -32.16
N ASP A 502 9.17 -6.25 -31.75
CA ASP A 502 9.34 -7.51 -32.48
C ASP A 502 8.09 -8.38 -32.31
N SER A 503 7.53 -8.88 -33.42
CA SER A 503 6.50 -9.92 -33.36
C SER A 503 7.16 -11.28 -33.30
N THR A 504 6.78 -12.09 -32.30
CA THR A 504 7.25 -13.47 -32.13
C THR A 504 6.09 -14.44 -31.96
N ALA A 505 6.36 -15.73 -31.86
CA ALA A 505 5.35 -16.72 -31.52
C ALA A 505 4.82 -16.57 -30.08
N ASN A 506 5.49 -15.78 -29.25
CA ASN A 506 5.16 -15.59 -27.84
C ASN A 506 4.33 -14.33 -27.54
N HIS A 507 4.13 -13.45 -28.53
CA HIS A 507 3.26 -12.28 -28.37
C HIS A 507 2.69 -11.82 -29.72
N LEU A 508 1.50 -11.23 -29.65
CA LEU A 508 0.71 -10.76 -30.78
C LEU A 508 0.41 -9.28 -30.61
N LEU A 509 0.84 -8.42 -31.54
CA LEU A 509 0.34 -7.05 -31.63
C LEU A 509 -1.14 -7.11 -32.07
N LEU A 510 -2.04 -6.86 -31.13
CA LEU A 510 -3.48 -6.94 -31.36
C LEU A 510 -4.05 -5.65 -31.92
N ALA A 511 -3.72 -4.51 -31.34
CA ALA A 511 -4.24 -3.21 -31.76
C ALA A 511 -3.14 -2.14 -31.75
N SER A 512 -3.26 -1.13 -32.63
CA SER A 512 -2.35 0.00 -32.70
C SER A 512 -3.10 1.26 -33.14
N LEU A 513 -2.82 2.39 -32.46
CA LEU A 513 -3.40 3.69 -32.73
C LEU A 513 -2.30 4.75 -32.85
N ASP A 514 -2.25 5.46 -33.98
CA ASP A 514 -1.42 6.67 -34.11
C ASP A 514 -2.12 7.83 -33.36
N VAL A 515 -1.47 8.37 -32.33
CA VAL A 515 -2.02 9.45 -31.51
C VAL A 515 -1.66 10.80 -32.14
N THR A 516 -2.67 11.59 -32.52
CA THR A 516 -2.50 12.88 -33.21
C THR A 516 -2.76 14.09 -32.33
N GLU A 517 -3.50 13.90 -31.23
CA GLU A 517 -3.77 14.91 -30.21
C GLU A 517 -3.49 14.27 -28.82
N PRO A 518 -3.15 15.03 -27.78
CA PRO A 518 -2.94 14.45 -26.47
C PRO A 518 -4.15 13.63 -26.02
N MET A 519 -3.91 12.40 -25.58
CA MET A 519 -4.97 11.47 -25.16
C MET A 519 -4.67 10.96 -23.75
N THR A 520 -5.53 11.28 -22.80
CA THR A 520 -5.34 10.84 -21.42
C THR A 520 -6.20 9.62 -21.12
N ILE A 521 -5.55 8.49 -20.85
CA ILE A 521 -6.15 7.28 -20.31
C ILE A 521 -6.55 7.57 -18.85
N ASN A 522 -7.75 7.16 -18.45
CA ASN A 522 -8.29 7.46 -17.12
C ASN A 522 -9.15 6.30 -16.61
N GLY A 523 -8.52 5.29 -16.04
CA GLY A 523 -9.16 4.10 -15.52
C GLY A 523 -8.61 2.80 -16.10
N PRO A 524 -9.27 1.65 -15.83
CA PRO A 524 -8.88 0.36 -16.36
C PRO A 524 -9.30 0.19 -17.83
N ALA A 525 -8.38 -0.24 -18.69
CA ALA A 525 -8.70 -0.63 -20.05
C ALA A 525 -9.09 -2.12 -20.11
N ALA A 526 -9.90 -2.49 -21.10
CA ALA A 526 -10.35 -3.86 -21.34
C ALA A 526 -9.88 -4.36 -22.70
N VAL A 527 -9.24 -5.53 -22.73
CA VAL A 527 -8.82 -6.20 -23.96
C VAL A 527 -9.75 -7.40 -24.20
N HIS A 528 -10.61 -7.28 -25.22
CA HIS A 528 -11.56 -8.32 -25.61
C HIS A 528 -10.88 -9.30 -26.56
N VAL A 529 -10.71 -10.52 -26.13
CA VAL A 529 -9.97 -11.56 -26.86
C VAL A 529 -10.88 -12.77 -27.10
N ARG A 530 -11.06 -13.13 -28.37
CA ARG A 530 -11.66 -14.41 -28.72
C ARG A 530 -10.57 -15.43 -28.94
N ALA A 531 -10.51 -16.44 -28.10
CA ALA A 531 -9.45 -17.45 -28.14
C ALA A 531 -9.94 -18.86 -27.91
N LYS A 532 -9.12 -19.84 -28.33
CA LYS A 532 -9.28 -21.27 -28.05
C LYS A 532 -7.94 -21.88 -27.68
N THR A 533 -7.96 -22.94 -26.84
CA THR A 533 -6.80 -23.75 -26.51
C THR A 533 -7.17 -25.23 -26.58
N SER A 534 -6.18 -26.10 -26.74
CA SER A 534 -6.32 -27.55 -26.60
C SER A 534 -5.48 -28.10 -25.45
N ASP A 535 -5.06 -27.21 -24.55
CA ASP A 535 -4.15 -27.49 -23.43
C ASP A 535 -4.86 -27.42 -22.06
N THR A 536 -6.17 -27.66 -22.01
CA THR A 536 -7.00 -27.50 -20.80
C THR A 536 -6.62 -28.45 -19.67
N ASP A 537 -5.94 -29.54 -19.98
CA ASP A 537 -5.44 -30.54 -19.02
C ASP A 537 -4.12 -30.16 -18.36
N LYS A 538 -3.49 -29.05 -18.79
CA LYS A 538 -2.16 -28.65 -18.31
C LYS A 538 -2.18 -27.80 -17.01
N GLY A 539 -3.34 -27.62 -16.40
CA GLY A 539 -3.52 -26.81 -15.19
C GLY A 539 -3.80 -25.33 -15.48
N PRO A 540 -3.49 -24.41 -14.57
CA PRO A 540 -3.70 -22.98 -14.79
C PRO A 540 -2.96 -22.46 -16.02
N LEU A 541 -3.68 -21.75 -16.88
CA LEU A 541 -3.17 -21.19 -18.14
C LEU A 541 -3.42 -19.69 -18.14
N MET A 542 -2.37 -18.90 -18.21
CA MET A 542 -2.48 -17.44 -18.18
C MET A 542 -2.75 -16.89 -19.59
N LEU A 543 -3.68 -15.95 -19.70
CA LEU A 543 -3.89 -15.08 -20.84
C LEU A 543 -3.61 -13.65 -20.37
N SER A 544 -2.62 -13.00 -20.96
CA SER A 544 -2.19 -11.67 -20.56
C SER A 544 -2.32 -10.65 -21.68
N ALA A 545 -2.41 -9.39 -21.31
CA ALA A 545 -2.30 -8.28 -22.25
C ALA A 545 -1.49 -7.12 -21.64
N VAL A 546 -0.77 -6.41 -22.48
CA VAL A 546 -0.03 -5.20 -22.12
C VAL A 546 -0.33 -4.07 -23.11
N MET A 547 -0.41 -2.86 -22.58
CA MET A 547 -0.59 -1.62 -23.32
C MET A 547 0.71 -0.82 -23.29
N VAL A 548 1.17 -0.37 -24.44
CA VAL A 548 2.46 0.31 -24.62
C VAL A 548 2.26 1.66 -25.26
N ASP A 549 2.81 2.71 -24.66
CA ASP A 549 3.08 3.98 -25.33
C ASP A 549 4.42 3.88 -26.04
N ARG A 550 4.40 4.03 -27.36
CA ARG A 550 5.57 3.89 -28.23
C ARG A 550 5.83 5.15 -29.04
N SER A 551 7.11 5.56 -29.11
CA SER A 551 7.55 6.63 -29.99
C SER A 551 8.74 6.18 -30.83
N GLU A 552 8.86 6.71 -32.08
CA GLU A 552 10.07 6.58 -32.88
C GLU A 552 11.19 7.51 -32.37
N GLN A 553 10.81 8.55 -31.61
CA GLN A 553 11.72 9.46 -30.93
C GLN A 553 11.65 9.21 -29.43
N SER A 554 12.79 9.34 -28.73
CA SER A 554 12.80 9.25 -27.28
C SER A 554 11.88 10.29 -26.67
N PHE A 555 11.12 9.86 -25.65
CA PHE A 555 10.31 10.74 -24.82
C PHE A 555 10.68 10.56 -23.34
N ALA A 556 10.49 11.60 -22.54
CA ALA A 556 10.68 11.49 -21.11
C ALA A 556 9.54 10.66 -20.51
N GLY A 557 9.89 9.74 -19.64
CA GLY A 557 8.92 8.88 -18.95
C GLY A 557 9.46 8.36 -17.64
N TYR A 558 8.60 7.75 -16.85
CA TYR A 558 8.98 7.08 -15.60
C TYR A 558 9.08 5.58 -15.85
N ASP A 559 10.13 4.96 -15.36
CA ASP A 559 10.23 3.51 -15.38
C ASP A 559 9.16 2.89 -14.47
N ALA A 560 8.58 1.78 -14.90
CA ALA A 560 7.81 0.94 -14.01
C ALA A 560 8.78 0.29 -13.00
N GLY A 561 8.52 0.41 -11.72
CA GLY A 561 9.42 -0.09 -10.70
C GLY A 561 8.69 -0.66 -9.49
N TRP A 562 9.23 -1.76 -8.97
CA TRP A 562 8.72 -2.38 -7.77
C TRP A 562 8.91 -1.46 -6.56
N ASP A 563 10.07 -0.89 -6.42
CA ASP A 563 10.48 -0.23 -5.18
C ASP A 563 10.81 1.24 -5.36
N VAL A 564 11.76 1.61 -6.15
CA VAL A 564 12.17 3.00 -6.30
C VAL A 564 12.50 3.30 -7.76
N VAL A 565 11.69 4.10 -8.39
CA VAL A 565 12.18 4.91 -9.49
C VAL A 565 13.14 5.93 -8.91
N GLY A 566 14.30 6.11 -9.52
CA GLY A 566 15.29 7.08 -9.05
C GLY A 566 14.66 8.46 -8.81
N TYR A 567 15.21 9.17 -7.87
CA TYR A 567 14.88 10.57 -7.63
C TYR A 567 16.12 11.44 -7.83
N ASP A 568 15.89 12.71 -8.13
CA ASP A 568 16.93 13.71 -8.24
C ASP A 568 16.78 14.69 -7.08
N VAL A 569 17.85 14.89 -6.31
CA VAL A 569 17.87 15.90 -5.24
C VAL A 569 17.92 17.28 -5.88
N LEU A 570 16.90 18.09 -5.62
CA LEU A 570 16.81 19.48 -6.06
C LEU A 570 17.53 20.42 -5.11
N GLN A 571 17.41 20.14 -3.80
CA GLN A 571 18.07 20.94 -2.75
C GLN A 571 18.35 20.03 -1.54
N GLU A 572 19.64 19.85 -1.20
CA GLU A 572 20.06 19.14 0.01
C GLU A 572 19.54 19.88 1.26
N GLY A 573 18.93 19.15 2.18
CA GLY A 573 18.34 19.71 3.40
C GLY A 573 17.29 20.78 3.14
N GLY A 574 16.65 20.75 1.96
CA GLY A 574 15.71 21.79 1.51
C GLY A 574 14.34 21.74 2.19
N VAL A 575 14.03 20.67 2.93
CA VAL A 575 12.76 20.50 3.64
C VAL A 575 13.00 20.65 5.14
N ASP A 576 12.49 21.76 5.71
CA ASP A 576 12.54 22.02 7.15
C ASP A 576 11.48 21.19 7.88
N ARG A 577 11.93 20.29 8.76
CA ARG A 577 11.05 19.44 9.57
C ARG A 577 10.85 19.97 11.01
N GLY A 578 11.45 21.08 11.35
CA GLY A 578 11.40 21.73 12.67
C GLY A 578 12.74 21.78 13.37
N GLU A 579 12.84 22.63 14.40
CA GLU A 579 14.09 22.84 15.15
C GLU A 579 14.54 21.53 15.82
N GLY A 580 15.72 21.09 15.47
CA GLY A 580 16.35 19.87 15.97
C GLY A 580 15.94 18.58 15.24
N VAL A 581 14.84 18.58 14.49
CA VAL A 581 14.44 17.41 13.66
C VAL A 581 15.33 17.36 12.42
N PRO A 582 15.92 16.20 12.07
CA PRO A 582 16.74 16.09 10.88
C PRO A 582 15.98 16.54 9.62
N PRO A 583 16.52 17.47 8.80
CA PRO A 583 15.88 17.93 7.57
C PRO A 583 15.86 16.81 6.52
N TYR A 584 14.94 16.92 5.56
CA TYR A 584 14.96 16.08 4.37
C TYR A 584 15.46 16.87 3.15
N ASP A 585 15.95 16.13 2.16
CA ASP A 585 16.26 16.69 0.86
C ASP A 585 14.95 17.00 0.11
N LEU A 586 14.88 18.15 -0.53
CA LEU A 586 13.83 18.40 -1.51
C LEU A 586 14.20 17.67 -2.79
N ALA A 587 13.33 16.79 -3.25
CA ALA A 587 13.59 15.94 -4.41
C ALA A 587 12.46 16.00 -5.46
N ALA A 588 12.73 15.44 -6.62
CA ALA A 588 11.74 15.14 -7.65
C ALA A 588 11.98 13.72 -8.19
N TYR A 589 10.92 13.05 -8.59
CA TYR A 589 11.04 11.75 -9.23
C TYR A 589 11.73 11.89 -10.59
N ARG A 590 12.67 10.99 -10.87
CA ARG A 590 13.48 11.05 -12.10
C ARG A 590 12.68 10.62 -13.30
N GLN A 591 12.77 11.42 -14.37
CA GLN A 591 12.31 11.02 -15.70
C GLN A 591 13.49 10.48 -16.51
N THR A 592 13.24 9.45 -17.31
CA THR A 592 14.22 8.85 -18.21
C THR A 592 13.77 8.96 -19.66
N GLU A 593 14.74 9.01 -20.57
CA GLU A 593 14.49 8.96 -22.01
C GLU A 593 14.08 7.54 -22.41
N MET A 594 12.94 7.40 -23.06
CA MET A 594 12.32 6.11 -23.40
C MET A 594 11.85 6.09 -24.86
N ASN A 595 11.94 4.93 -25.52
CA ASN A 595 11.37 4.68 -26.86
C ASN A 595 10.05 3.90 -26.78
N GLY A 596 9.65 3.49 -25.61
CA GLY A 596 8.40 2.81 -25.32
C GLY A 596 8.27 2.52 -23.84
N LYS A 597 7.04 2.60 -23.33
CA LYS A 597 6.70 2.37 -21.92
C LYS A 597 5.46 1.50 -21.84
N ILE A 598 5.50 0.50 -20.96
CA ILE A 598 4.30 -0.24 -20.59
C ILE A 598 3.46 0.66 -19.69
N VAL A 599 2.27 1.01 -20.19
CA VAL A 599 1.33 1.92 -19.50
C VAL A 599 0.39 1.14 -18.58
N ALA A 600 -0.05 -0.04 -19.05
CA ALA A 600 -0.96 -0.90 -18.31
C ALA A 600 -0.77 -2.36 -18.70
N TYR A 601 -1.09 -3.27 -17.81
CA TYR A 601 -0.96 -4.71 -18.00
C TYR A 601 -2.03 -5.44 -17.19
N GLY A 602 -2.33 -6.68 -17.58
CA GLY A 602 -3.26 -7.52 -16.87
C GLY A 602 -3.19 -8.98 -17.31
N SER A 603 -3.70 -9.86 -16.46
CA SER A 603 -3.73 -11.29 -16.71
C SER A 603 -5.01 -11.94 -16.18
N MET A 604 -5.43 -13.04 -16.82
CA MET A 604 -6.57 -13.83 -16.38
C MET A 604 -6.32 -15.33 -16.63
N ASP A 605 -7.12 -16.17 -15.98
CA ASP A 605 -7.12 -17.60 -16.26
C ASP A 605 -7.83 -17.90 -17.59
N LEU A 606 -7.08 -18.44 -18.56
CA LEU A 606 -7.64 -18.87 -19.84
C LEU A 606 -8.69 -19.98 -19.69
N ARG A 607 -8.74 -20.68 -18.55
CA ARG A 607 -9.77 -21.67 -18.24
C ARG A 607 -11.07 -21.04 -17.70
N ASP A 608 -11.06 -19.70 -17.44
CA ASP A 608 -12.21 -18.96 -16.91
C ASP A 608 -12.60 -17.75 -17.77
N PRO A 609 -13.33 -17.96 -18.85
CA PRO A 609 -13.79 -16.83 -19.68
C PRO A 609 -14.76 -15.87 -19.01
N GLN A 610 -15.25 -16.19 -17.80
CA GLN A 610 -16.20 -15.36 -17.05
C GLN A 610 -15.54 -14.53 -15.95
N ALA A 611 -14.23 -14.69 -15.72
CA ALA A 611 -13.51 -13.90 -14.74
C ALA A 611 -13.55 -12.42 -15.12
N GLY A 612 -13.96 -11.58 -14.15
CA GLY A 612 -14.15 -10.13 -14.35
C GLY A 612 -13.14 -9.27 -13.61
N TYR A 613 -13.26 -7.96 -13.76
CA TYR A 613 -12.45 -6.98 -13.02
C TYR A 613 -12.62 -7.14 -11.51
N GLU A 614 -13.86 -7.24 -11.06
CA GLU A 614 -14.16 -7.59 -9.68
C GLU A 614 -14.39 -9.10 -9.54
N PRO A 615 -13.80 -9.75 -8.52
CA PRO A 615 -14.00 -11.17 -8.32
C PRO A 615 -15.47 -11.48 -7.96
N ALA A 616 -16.03 -12.51 -8.56
CA ALA A 616 -17.33 -13.03 -8.18
C ALA A 616 -17.20 -13.88 -6.91
N SER A 617 -18.18 -13.79 -6.02
CA SER A 617 -18.21 -14.44 -4.70
C SER A 617 -18.37 -15.96 -4.73
N ALA A 618 -18.47 -16.58 -5.86
CA ALA A 618 -18.32 -18.02 -6.08
C ALA A 618 -18.28 -18.26 -7.59
N ARG A 619 -17.13 -18.64 -8.08
CA ARG A 619 -17.01 -19.10 -9.44
C ARG A 619 -17.48 -20.56 -9.51
N ALA A 620 -18.60 -20.79 -10.15
CA ALA A 620 -18.85 -22.10 -10.73
C ALA A 620 -17.99 -22.17 -11.99
N ALA A 621 -16.76 -22.65 -11.86
CA ALA A 621 -15.91 -22.89 -13.02
C ALA A 621 -16.68 -23.81 -13.98
N GLN A 622 -17.14 -23.25 -15.10
CA GLN A 622 -17.54 -24.12 -16.22
C GLN A 622 -16.25 -24.42 -16.96
N PRO A 623 -15.80 -25.67 -16.96
CA PRO A 623 -14.61 -26.04 -17.69
C PRO A 623 -14.78 -25.68 -19.17
N ILE A 624 -13.77 -25.06 -19.76
CA ILE A 624 -13.72 -24.87 -21.20
C ILE A 624 -13.42 -26.21 -21.86
N GLU A 625 -13.91 -26.40 -23.12
CA GLU A 625 -13.65 -27.60 -23.92
C GLU A 625 -12.48 -27.37 -24.88
N ASP A 626 -11.65 -28.36 -25.08
CA ASP A 626 -10.51 -28.33 -26.00
C ASP A 626 -10.92 -27.97 -27.41
N GLY A 627 -10.27 -26.92 -27.95
CA GLY A 627 -10.45 -26.46 -29.32
C GLY A 627 -11.71 -25.63 -29.56
N GLU A 628 -12.54 -25.40 -28.54
CA GLU A 628 -13.71 -24.52 -28.62
C GLU A 628 -13.35 -23.06 -28.39
N TRP A 629 -14.10 -22.17 -29.03
CA TRP A 629 -13.89 -20.72 -28.94
C TRP A 629 -14.62 -20.09 -27.78
N TYR A 630 -13.90 -19.30 -26.99
CA TYR A 630 -14.45 -18.49 -25.90
C TYR A 630 -14.08 -17.04 -26.05
N ASP A 631 -14.91 -16.16 -25.49
CA ASP A 631 -14.70 -14.71 -25.42
C ASP A 631 -14.19 -14.36 -24.02
N TYR A 632 -13.06 -13.65 -23.96
CA TYR A 632 -12.36 -13.24 -22.74
C TYR A 632 -12.32 -11.73 -22.67
N THR A 633 -12.32 -11.19 -21.45
CA THR A 633 -12.04 -9.78 -21.19
C THR A 633 -10.88 -9.65 -20.23
N VAL A 634 -9.69 -9.38 -20.73
CA VAL A 634 -8.50 -9.13 -19.91
C VAL A 634 -8.54 -7.67 -19.46
N TRP A 635 -8.81 -7.43 -18.20
CA TRP A 635 -8.77 -6.11 -17.60
C TRP A 635 -7.33 -5.74 -17.25
N LEU A 636 -6.90 -4.55 -17.68
CA LEU A 636 -5.58 -4.01 -17.38
C LEU A 636 -5.62 -3.20 -16.08
N GLN A 637 -4.47 -3.06 -15.41
CA GLN A 637 -4.34 -2.18 -14.26
C GLN A 637 -4.78 -0.77 -14.62
N PRO A 638 -5.58 -0.09 -13.80
CA PRO A 638 -6.03 1.26 -14.09
C PRO A 638 -4.86 2.24 -14.07
N ASN A 639 -4.92 3.25 -14.93
CA ASN A 639 -3.89 4.27 -14.99
C ASN A 639 -4.50 5.66 -15.26
N TYR A 640 -3.73 6.69 -14.94
CA TYR A 640 -3.96 8.07 -15.35
C TYR A 640 -2.73 8.52 -16.13
N TYR A 641 -2.77 8.40 -17.45
CA TYR A 641 -1.60 8.51 -18.30
C TYR A 641 -1.92 9.23 -19.62
N THR A 642 -1.12 10.24 -19.98
CA THR A 642 -1.29 10.99 -21.22
C THR A 642 -0.33 10.52 -22.30
N VAL A 643 -0.87 9.93 -23.36
CA VAL A 643 -0.14 9.60 -24.59
C VAL A 643 -0.02 10.86 -25.44
N GLN A 644 1.20 11.21 -25.87
CA GLN A 644 1.50 12.43 -26.59
C GLN A 644 1.26 12.32 -28.11
N PRO A 645 0.99 13.44 -28.80
CA PRO A 645 0.94 13.45 -30.26
C PRO A 645 2.23 12.96 -30.91
N GLY A 646 2.12 12.12 -31.92
CA GLY A 646 3.25 11.50 -32.62
C GLY A 646 3.68 10.16 -32.00
N HIS A 647 3.10 9.77 -30.86
CA HIS A 647 3.26 8.44 -30.29
C HIS A 647 2.25 7.45 -30.89
N LYS A 648 2.45 6.17 -30.55
CA LYS A 648 1.49 5.09 -30.85
C LYS A 648 1.08 4.43 -29.54
N LEU A 649 -0.22 4.21 -29.39
CA LEU A 649 -0.75 3.31 -28.38
C LEU A 649 -0.86 1.92 -28.99
N GLU A 650 -0.11 0.97 -28.47
CA GLU A 650 -0.08 -0.42 -28.94
C GLU A 650 -0.58 -1.35 -27.85
N VAL A 651 -1.33 -2.38 -28.22
CA VAL A 651 -1.82 -3.41 -27.29
C VAL A 651 -1.40 -4.78 -27.78
N TYR A 652 -0.77 -5.53 -26.90
CA TYR A 652 -0.27 -6.88 -27.17
C TYR A 652 -0.98 -7.91 -26.33
N VAL A 653 -1.18 -9.09 -26.91
CA VAL A 653 -1.65 -10.30 -26.24
C VAL A 653 -0.48 -11.28 -26.07
N LEU A 654 -0.28 -11.79 -24.88
CA LEU A 654 0.82 -12.68 -24.51
C LEU A 654 0.32 -13.85 -23.64
N PRO A 655 1.11 -14.95 -23.53
CA PRO A 655 0.76 -16.05 -22.63
C PRO A 655 0.91 -15.69 -21.16
N PHE A 656 1.86 -14.81 -20.80
CA PHE A 656 2.07 -14.32 -19.44
C PHE A 656 2.76 -12.96 -19.45
N CYS A 657 2.68 -12.26 -18.35
CA CYS A 657 3.27 -10.93 -18.15
C CYS A 657 4.05 -10.91 -16.83
N GLY A 658 5.32 -10.50 -16.86
CA GLY A 658 6.21 -10.47 -15.69
C GLY A 658 5.75 -9.49 -14.62
N PHE A 659 5.02 -8.43 -14.98
CA PHE A 659 4.39 -7.52 -14.01
C PHE A 659 3.14 -8.12 -13.34
N SER A 660 2.55 -9.15 -13.93
CA SER A 660 1.41 -9.87 -13.35
C SER A 660 1.84 -11.16 -12.63
N ALA A 661 3.10 -11.55 -12.78
CA ALA A 661 3.60 -12.78 -12.20
C ALA A 661 5.11 -12.71 -12.06
N ASP A 662 5.61 -12.91 -10.86
CA ASP A 662 7.05 -13.05 -10.66
C ASP A 662 7.51 -14.42 -11.15
N LEU A 663 8.25 -14.41 -12.25
CA LEU A 663 8.83 -15.60 -12.84
C LEU A 663 10.26 -15.86 -12.33
N SER A 664 10.74 -15.08 -11.37
CA SER A 664 12.12 -15.18 -10.85
C SER A 664 12.39 -16.53 -10.19
N LEU A 665 11.36 -17.18 -9.64
CA LEU A 665 11.50 -18.52 -9.07
C LEU A 665 11.93 -19.57 -10.10
N GLU A 666 11.70 -19.32 -11.37
CA GLU A 666 12.11 -20.24 -12.43
C GLU A 666 13.60 -20.10 -12.82
N ALA A 667 14.29 -19.09 -12.30
CA ALA A 667 15.76 -19.02 -12.38
C ALA A 667 16.45 -20.03 -11.46
N PHE A 668 15.72 -20.59 -10.48
CA PHE A 668 16.22 -21.56 -9.54
C PHE A 668 15.91 -23.00 -9.99
N THR A 669 16.80 -23.94 -9.65
CA THR A 669 16.53 -25.34 -9.85
C THR A 669 15.47 -25.84 -8.85
N PRO A 670 14.74 -26.96 -9.14
CA PRO A 670 13.85 -27.56 -8.14
C PRO A 670 14.55 -27.89 -6.82
N GLU A 671 15.84 -28.25 -6.86
CA GLU A 671 16.65 -28.50 -5.67
C GLU A 671 16.94 -27.23 -4.89
N ASP A 672 17.18 -26.09 -5.58
CA ASP A 672 17.35 -24.78 -4.92
C ASP A 672 16.05 -24.38 -4.24
N LEU A 673 14.93 -24.45 -4.93
CA LEU A 673 13.61 -24.12 -4.39
C LEU A 673 13.22 -25.01 -3.21
N ALA A 674 13.50 -26.30 -3.29
CA ALA A 674 13.31 -27.23 -2.16
C ALA A 674 14.19 -26.88 -0.96
N SER A 675 15.40 -26.35 -1.19
CA SER A 675 16.30 -25.88 -0.11
C SER A 675 15.77 -24.63 0.59
N PHE A 676 14.94 -23.85 -0.09
CA PHE A 676 14.19 -22.70 0.46
C PHE A 676 12.83 -23.09 1.06
N GLY A 677 12.50 -24.40 1.10
CA GLY A 677 11.21 -24.88 1.58
C GLY A 677 10.05 -24.69 0.59
N ILE A 678 10.34 -24.36 -0.68
CA ILE A 678 9.33 -24.14 -1.71
C ILE A 678 9.01 -25.45 -2.41
N ASP A 679 7.78 -25.92 -2.28
CA ASP A 679 7.26 -27.07 -3.01
C ASP A 679 6.74 -26.62 -4.39
N VAL A 680 7.62 -26.68 -5.38
CA VAL A 680 7.35 -26.21 -6.75
C VAL A 680 6.13 -26.89 -7.38
N GLU A 681 5.89 -28.16 -7.06
CA GLU A 681 4.81 -28.93 -7.69
C GLU A 681 3.43 -28.46 -7.20
N ASN A 682 3.35 -28.00 -5.95
CA ASN A 682 2.10 -27.62 -5.31
C ASN A 682 1.88 -26.11 -5.21
N VAL A 683 2.93 -25.31 -5.12
CA VAL A 683 2.79 -23.86 -4.84
C VAL A 683 3.05 -22.95 -6.04
N VAL A 684 3.69 -23.43 -7.11
CA VAL A 684 3.96 -22.62 -8.31
C VAL A 684 2.96 -22.96 -9.41
N PRO A 685 2.04 -22.03 -9.74
CA PRO A 685 0.95 -22.31 -10.69
C PRO A 685 1.36 -22.35 -12.15
N PHE A 686 2.56 -21.85 -12.49
CA PHE A 686 2.91 -21.60 -13.88
C PHE A 686 3.17 -22.87 -14.68
N ARG A 687 2.59 -22.86 -15.90
CA ARG A 687 2.89 -23.84 -16.93
C ARG A 687 3.40 -23.10 -18.17
N ARG A 688 4.47 -23.59 -18.78
CA ARG A 688 5.11 -22.97 -19.96
C ARG A 688 4.95 -23.77 -21.24
N ASN A 689 4.25 -24.86 -21.21
CA ASN A 689 4.12 -25.77 -22.32
C ASN A 689 2.72 -25.75 -22.94
N TYR A 690 2.10 -24.57 -22.96
CA TYR A 690 0.78 -24.38 -23.55
C TYR A 690 0.79 -23.34 -24.66
N SER A 691 -0.29 -23.36 -25.43
CA SER A 691 -0.57 -22.38 -26.48
C SER A 691 -2.08 -22.13 -26.60
N PHE A 692 -2.42 -21.00 -27.17
CA PHE A 692 -3.78 -20.67 -27.54
C PHE A 692 -3.81 -19.99 -28.91
N THR A 693 -4.95 -20.04 -29.60
CA THR A 693 -5.15 -19.36 -30.87
C THR A 693 -6.14 -18.22 -30.68
N VAL A 694 -5.81 -17.04 -31.20
CA VAL A 694 -6.62 -15.82 -31.16
C VAL A 694 -7.31 -15.63 -32.52
N ASP A 695 -8.62 -15.41 -32.52
CA ASP A 695 -9.38 -14.94 -33.68
C ASP A 695 -9.35 -13.41 -33.71
N CYS A 696 -8.37 -12.83 -34.40
CA CYS A 696 -8.13 -11.38 -34.40
C CYS A 696 -9.34 -10.59 -34.91
N GLY A 697 -10.13 -11.17 -35.84
CA GLY A 697 -11.29 -10.49 -36.40
C GLY A 697 -12.46 -10.29 -35.43
N ALA A 698 -12.43 -10.98 -34.29
CA ALA A 698 -13.41 -10.91 -33.21
C ALA A 698 -12.88 -10.21 -31.95
N CYS A 699 -11.70 -9.57 -32.02
CA CYS A 699 -11.06 -8.91 -30.88
C CYS A 699 -11.17 -7.37 -30.98
N SER A 700 -11.18 -6.71 -29.83
CA SER A 700 -11.13 -5.24 -29.71
C SER A 700 -10.49 -4.82 -28.38
N VAL A 701 -10.23 -3.53 -28.25
CA VAL A 701 -9.73 -2.93 -27.01
C VAL A 701 -10.56 -1.71 -26.66
N SER A 702 -11.13 -1.68 -25.45
CA SER A 702 -11.81 -0.52 -24.90
C SER A 702 -10.87 0.24 -23.96
N VAL A 703 -10.58 1.50 -24.30
CA VAL A 703 -9.68 2.37 -23.53
C VAL A 703 -10.47 3.52 -22.93
N PRO A 704 -10.52 3.64 -21.57
CA PRO A 704 -11.18 4.78 -20.94
C PRO A 704 -10.33 6.04 -21.16
N VAL A 705 -10.93 7.09 -21.70
CA VAL A 705 -10.23 8.35 -22.02
C VAL A 705 -10.99 9.55 -21.47
N THR A 706 -10.26 10.57 -21.01
CA THR A 706 -10.87 11.85 -20.64
C THR A 706 -11.45 12.53 -21.91
N ALA A 707 -12.58 13.22 -21.77
CA ALA A 707 -13.07 14.09 -22.81
C ALA A 707 -12.08 15.27 -22.99
N ASN A 708 -11.68 15.54 -24.22
CA ASN A 708 -10.85 16.71 -24.56
C ASN A 708 -11.61 18.02 -24.37
#